data_e2fa3c7946803318670ea0416d51ebf7
#
_entry.id   e2fa3c7946803318670ea0416d51ebf7
#
_cell.length_a   1.000
_cell.length_b   1.000
_cell.length_c   1.000
_cell.angle_alpha   90.00
_cell.angle_beta   90.00
_cell.angle_gamma   90.00
#
_symmetry.space_group_name_H-M   'P 1'
#
loop_
_entity.id
_entity.type
_entity.pdbx_description
1 polymer ?
#
loop_
_entity_poly.entity_id
_entity_poly.type
_entity_poly.pdbx_seq_one_letter_code
_entity_poly.pdbx_strand_id
1 'polypeptide(L)'
;MHWLLNLDVGVFRFINGTLSNSVFDVIMPFASGNPFFFPALAVAGMLLLWKGGKRGWLCAVMLALILWPGDSFICNTIKHAVARPRPFVALTDVRQPAAKHPSGPAPRMEHPQGNPAAPASEPNHNSMPSSHAANWFAATMICYVFFRRSWKFMLPLACLVSFSRLYNGMHYPSDVLAGAILGAGYGAAGLWAFESLWRVAGRKWFPLWWEKFPSLVNFPPQPAGDPDFEDEAPPPLEETRHASLDAHWLRLGYIFIAVCLCANLVYLLSGLIGLSDDEAYQWIWSKHLALSYYSKPLLIAYTQWLGTHLWGDTVFGVRFFSPVIGAILGFLLLRFFAREVNARAGFFLVLIVSATPLLALGSVLMTIDPLSVLFWTAAMISGWRAIQPGAKTGPWLWTGLWLGLGFLSKYTELLQLVCWVVFFILWKPARVHLRKPGPYLALVINLLCTAPVLIWNRQHGWITVIHVASNASANRPWEPSWSHLADFASFLGVESFLLNPIFFIAAIWAGIAFWRRARHDPRLVYLFCMGSPLFLIYLLFTLHSRVLPNWIAPAVLPMFCVMVIYWDTRWRLGVRSLKSWLVAGLAIGFLVVGFMHESSLVQHIVGRPLPPKIDPLTRVRAYPALARTVEEAREKLEAEGKPAFIIAGHYGTTGQLSFYIPEARATVADHPLVYFQTTTNAINQFYFWPGYVGNRTGQNAIYVKELGTPPLVKGWITSWLEGKPMESLARPVPAAKAPPAFLLQEFDSVKDLGLYNIYYRGRIFHTIQMFECRNLH
;
A
#
# COMPACT_ATOMS: atom_id res chain seq x y z
N MET A 1 45.82 -8.02 -25.33
CA MET A 1 44.73 -7.42 -24.59
C MET A 1 44.86 -5.90 -24.43
N HIS A 2 46.06 -5.35 -24.19
CA HIS A 2 46.28 -3.89 -24.11
C HIS A 2 45.90 -3.10 -25.38
N TRP A 3 46.13 -3.66 -26.59
CA TRP A 3 45.80 -2.99 -27.83
C TRP A 3 44.26 -2.77 -28.01
N LEU A 4 43.42 -3.71 -27.56
CA LEU A 4 41.96 -3.58 -27.60
C LEU A 4 41.47 -2.49 -26.67
N LEU A 5 42.06 -2.37 -25.48
CA LEU A 5 41.72 -1.28 -24.54
C LEU A 5 42.15 0.09 -25.11
N ASN A 6 43.32 0.14 -25.77
CA ASN A 6 43.80 1.37 -26.43
C ASN A 6 42.90 1.77 -27.60
N LEU A 7 42.41 0.79 -28.38
CA LEU A 7 41.47 1.01 -29.47
C LEU A 7 40.12 1.53 -28.92
N ASP A 8 39.62 0.93 -27.84
CA ASP A 8 38.37 1.31 -27.19
C ASP A 8 38.41 2.78 -26.68
N VAL A 9 39.51 3.16 -26.02
CA VAL A 9 39.79 4.55 -25.58
C VAL A 9 39.99 5.47 -26.78
N GLY A 10 40.67 5.02 -27.83
CA GLY A 10 40.92 5.81 -29.04
C GLY A 10 39.64 6.18 -29.78
N VAL A 11 38.75 5.17 -30.00
CA VAL A 11 37.43 5.39 -30.59
C VAL A 11 36.55 6.25 -29.71
N PHE A 12 36.61 6.06 -28.39
CA PHE A 12 35.90 6.92 -27.43
C PHE A 12 36.32 8.38 -27.56
N ARG A 13 37.63 8.68 -27.55
CA ARG A 13 38.19 10.05 -27.69
C ARG A 13 37.82 10.66 -29.02
N PHE A 14 37.84 9.89 -30.10
CA PHE A 14 37.40 10.34 -31.42
C PHE A 14 35.94 10.81 -31.40
N ILE A 15 35.04 10.04 -30.77
CA ILE A 15 33.60 10.35 -30.70
C ILE A 15 33.35 11.51 -29.73
N ASN A 16 33.93 11.49 -28.54
CA ASN A 16 33.67 12.49 -27.49
C ASN A 16 34.41 13.82 -27.76
N GLY A 17 35.58 13.76 -28.38
CA GLY A 17 36.41 14.93 -28.64
C GLY A 17 36.35 15.40 -30.10
N THR A 18 36.83 14.57 -31.05
CA THR A 18 37.05 15.00 -32.44
C THR A 18 35.75 15.21 -33.24
N LEU A 19 34.72 14.37 -33.01
CA LEU A 19 33.39 14.54 -33.64
C LEU A 19 32.54 15.63 -33.00
N SER A 20 33.04 16.33 -32.00
CA SER A 20 32.30 17.36 -31.29
C SER A 20 31.95 18.54 -32.19
N ASN A 21 30.69 18.92 -32.17
CA ASN A 21 30.16 20.09 -32.88
C ASN A 21 28.92 20.65 -32.17
N SER A 22 28.59 21.89 -32.45
CA SER A 22 27.49 22.62 -31.79
C SER A 22 26.11 21.95 -31.95
N VAL A 23 25.89 21.19 -33.03
CA VAL A 23 24.65 20.48 -33.28
C VAL A 23 24.56 19.22 -32.39
N PHE A 24 25.63 18.45 -32.34
CA PHE A 24 25.68 17.26 -31.48
C PHE A 24 25.72 17.61 -30.00
N ASP A 25 26.30 18.72 -29.60
CA ASP A 25 26.33 19.24 -28.23
C ASP A 25 24.92 19.53 -27.68
N VAL A 26 23.95 19.77 -28.56
CA VAL A 26 22.53 19.92 -28.20
C VAL A 26 21.75 18.59 -28.31
N ILE A 27 21.92 17.87 -29.42
CA ILE A 27 21.13 16.68 -29.73
C ILE A 27 21.51 15.48 -28.84
N MET A 28 22.79 15.27 -28.53
CA MET A 28 23.24 14.07 -27.81
C MET A 28 22.89 14.10 -26.31
N PRO A 29 23.04 15.20 -25.59
CA PRO A 29 22.49 15.33 -24.22
C PRO A 29 20.97 15.17 -24.20
N PHE A 30 20.26 15.73 -25.22
CA PHE A 30 18.83 15.57 -25.36
C PHE A 30 18.44 14.08 -25.54
N ALA A 31 19.10 13.35 -26.45
CA ALA A 31 18.84 11.94 -26.71
C ALA A 31 19.15 11.02 -25.51
N SER A 32 20.04 11.42 -24.60
CA SER A 32 20.54 10.59 -23.49
C SER A 32 19.77 10.73 -22.18
N GLY A 33 19.04 11.81 -21.93
CA GLY A 33 18.51 12.06 -20.58
C GLY A 33 17.37 13.06 -20.50
N ASN A 34 16.70 13.34 -21.59
CA ASN A 34 15.67 14.36 -21.58
C ASN A 34 14.34 13.86 -21.03
N PRO A 35 13.67 14.61 -20.13
CA PRO A 35 12.30 14.36 -19.69
C PRO A 35 11.28 14.21 -20.83
N PHE A 36 11.57 14.70 -22.02
CA PHE A 36 10.72 14.56 -23.21
C PHE A 36 10.55 13.11 -23.70
N PHE A 37 11.50 12.23 -23.41
CA PHE A 37 11.38 10.82 -23.77
C PHE A 37 10.24 10.11 -23.04
N PHE A 38 9.98 10.45 -21.78
CA PHE A 38 8.91 9.80 -21.01
C PHE A 38 7.51 10.11 -21.55
N PRO A 39 7.13 11.35 -21.87
CA PRO A 39 5.86 11.64 -22.54
C PRO A 39 5.76 10.98 -23.91
N ALA A 40 6.84 11.00 -24.72
CA ALA A 40 6.85 10.38 -26.04
C ALA A 40 6.67 8.85 -25.95
N LEU A 41 7.33 8.19 -25.01
CA LEU A 41 7.16 6.76 -24.71
C LEU A 41 5.76 6.46 -24.19
N ALA A 42 5.18 7.31 -23.34
CA ALA A 42 3.81 7.17 -22.88
C ALA A 42 2.81 7.27 -24.02
N VAL A 43 2.97 8.25 -24.93
CA VAL A 43 2.14 8.38 -26.13
C VAL A 43 2.33 7.19 -27.06
N ALA A 44 3.56 6.75 -27.31
CA ALA A 44 3.83 5.56 -28.12
C ALA A 44 3.23 4.30 -27.50
N GLY A 45 3.31 4.15 -26.18
CA GLY A 45 2.68 3.08 -25.41
C GLY A 45 1.14 3.14 -25.53
N MET A 46 0.53 4.31 -25.37
CA MET A 46 -0.91 4.48 -25.54
C MET A 46 -1.36 4.15 -26.97
N LEU A 47 -0.61 4.58 -27.99
CA LEU A 47 -0.89 4.25 -29.38
C LEU A 47 -0.74 2.75 -29.66
N LEU A 48 0.27 2.12 -29.06
CA LEU A 48 0.49 0.67 -29.13
C LEU A 48 -0.68 -0.10 -28.52
N LEU A 49 -1.17 0.35 -27.36
CA LEU A 49 -2.32 -0.25 -26.69
C LEU A 49 -3.63 -0.01 -27.45
N TRP A 50 -3.81 1.17 -28.02
CA TRP A 50 -5.06 1.53 -28.73
C TRP A 50 -5.13 0.95 -30.14
N LYS A 51 -4.09 1.17 -30.97
CA LYS A 51 -4.08 0.72 -32.38
C LYS A 51 -3.48 -0.67 -32.58
N GLY A 52 -2.66 -1.14 -31.66
CA GLY A 52 -1.97 -2.44 -31.74
C GLY A 52 -2.86 -3.65 -31.43
N GLY A 53 -4.07 -3.42 -30.93
CA GLY A 53 -5.00 -4.50 -30.55
C GLY A 53 -4.36 -5.50 -29.58
N LYS A 54 -4.69 -6.79 -29.71
CA LYS A 54 -4.17 -7.86 -28.85
C LYS A 54 -2.65 -7.99 -28.92
N ARG A 55 -2.05 -7.79 -30.11
CA ARG A 55 -0.58 -7.81 -30.30
C ARG A 55 0.10 -6.66 -29.56
N GLY A 56 -0.51 -5.47 -29.61
CA GLY A 56 -0.01 -4.29 -28.90
C GLY A 56 -0.01 -4.47 -27.38
N TRP A 57 -1.08 -5.01 -26.83
CA TRP A 57 -1.17 -5.33 -25.40
C TRP A 57 -0.11 -6.33 -24.96
N LEU A 58 0.05 -7.44 -25.68
CA LEU A 58 1.07 -8.44 -25.37
C LEU A 58 2.48 -7.88 -25.50
N CYS A 59 2.75 -7.09 -26.55
CA CYS A 59 4.03 -6.41 -26.72
C CYS A 59 4.34 -5.50 -25.52
N ALA A 60 3.38 -4.68 -25.08
CA ALA A 60 3.56 -3.79 -23.91
C ALA A 60 3.81 -4.57 -22.62
N VAL A 61 3.07 -5.65 -22.39
CA VAL A 61 3.29 -6.54 -21.23
C VAL A 61 4.68 -7.18 -21.27
N MET A 62 5.11 -7.69 -22.43
CA MET A 62 6.45 -8.30 -22.58
C MET A 62 7.57 -7.28 -22.41
N LEU A 63 7.40 -6.05 -22.89
CA LEU A 63 8.33 -4.96 -22.63
C LEU A 63 8.49 -4.74 -21.12
N ALA A 64 7.40 -4.60 -20.38
CA ALA A 64 7.45 -4.40 -18.93
C ALA A 64 8.10 -5.58 -18.19
N LEU A 65 7.70 -6.81 -18.51
CA LEU A 65 8.16 -8.01 -17.82
C LEU A 65 9.62 -8.40 -18.14
N ILE A 66 10.18 -7.96 -19.29
CA ILE A 66 11.54 -8.33 -19.70
C ILE A 66 12.53 -7.20 -19.44
N LEU A 67 12.17 -5.93 -19.68
CA LEU A 67 13.12 -4.83 -19.51
C LEU A 67 13.45 -4.58 -18.05
N TRP A 68 12.46 -4.60 -17.17
CA TRP A 68 12.71 -4.32 -15.74
C TRP A 68 13.64 -5.34 -15.08
N PRO A 69 13.43 -6.68 -15.21
CA PRO A 69 14.39 -7.65 -14.69
C PRO A 69 15.74 -7.62 -15.42
N GLY A 70 15.74 -7.35 -16.73
CA GLY A 70 16.95 -7.24 -17.54
C GLY A 70 17.90 -6.17 -17.04
N ASP A 71 17.38 -5.01 -16.71
CA ASP A 71 18.19 -3.91 -16.14
C ASP A 71 18.52 -4.17 -14.66
N SER A 72 17.52 -4.46 -13.83
CA SER A 72 17.68 -4.56 -12.37
C SER A 72 18.54 -5.74 -11.94
N PHE A 73 18.44 -6.89 -12.61
CA PHE A 73 19.21 -8.08 -12.23
C PHE A 73 20.40 -8.32 -13.16
N ILE A 74 20.17 -8.43 -14.48
CA ILE A 74 21.24 -8.87 -15.39
C ILE A 74 22.30 -7.78 -15.55
N CYS A 75 21.89 -6.55 -15.94
CA CYS A 75 22.87 -5.48 -16.16
C CYS A 75 23.56 -5.07 -14.86
N ASN A 76 22.84 -4.95 -13.75
CA ASN A 76 23.44 -4.55 -12.48
C ASN A 76 24.38 -5.63 -11.92
N THR A 77 24.04 -6.91 -12.00
CA THR A 77 24.93 -8.00 -11.57
C THR A 77 26.24 -7.97 -12.35
N ILE A 78 26.19 -7.81 -13.69
CA ILE A 78 27.39 -7.73 -14.52
C ILE A 78 28.20 -6.46 -14.22
N LYS A 79 27.55 -5.31 -13.98
CA LYS A 79 28.22 -4.07 -13.57
C LYS A 79 29.03 -4.26 -12.28
N HIS A 80 28.45 -4.92 -11.30
CA HIS A 80 29.15 -5.18 -10.04
C HIS A 80 30.29 -6.20 -10.22
N ALA A 81 30.11 -7.20 -11.06
CA ALA A 81 31.14 -8.21 -11.33
C ALA A 81 32.34 -7.67 -12.12
N VAL A 82 32.07 -6.80 -13.12
CA VAL A 82 33.13 -6.23 -13.98
C VAL A 82 33.79 -5.01 -13.35
N ALA A 83 33.03 -4.22 -12.60
CA ALA A 83 33.47 -3.03 -11.86
C ALA A 83 34.36 -2.04 -12.67
N ARG A 84 34.15 -1.92 -13.99
CA ARG A 84 34.92 -1.04 -14.88
C ARG A 84 34.56 0.41 -14.62
N PRO A 85 35.54 1.31 -14.32
CA PRO A 85 35.25 2.72 -14.13
C PRO A 85 34.79 3.40 -15.44
N ARG A 86 33.90 4.38 -15.31
CA ARG A 86 33.41 5.16 -16.46
C ARG A 86 34.50 6.06 -17.06
N PRO A 87 34.38 6.43 -18.36
CA PRO A 87 35.36 7.31 -19.00
C PRO A 87 35.65 8.57 -18.22
N PHE A 88 34.62 9.27 -17.73
CA PHE A 88 34.77 10.53 -16.98
C PHE A 88 35.41 10.36 -15.58
N VAL A 89 35.49 9.15 -15.07
CA VAL A 89 36.20 8.82 -13.82
C VAL A 89 37.68 8.47 -14.11
N ALA A 90 37.91 7.75 -15.22
CA ALA A 90 39.21 7.18 -15.54
C ALA A 90 40.10 8.09 -16.42
N LEU A 91 39.52 9.05 -17.14
CA LEU A 91 40.22 9.93 -18.08
C LEU A 91 39.97 11.40 -17.72
N THR A 92 40.98 12.24 -17.86
CA THR A 92 40.91 13.67 -17.49
C THR A 92 40.42 14.56 -18.63
N ASP A 93 40.39 14.06 -19.86
CA ASP A 93 40.09 14.81 -21.09
C ASP A 93 38.67 14.58 -21.62
N VAL A 94 37.73 14.11 -20.76
CA VAL A 94 36.36 13.74 -21.14
C VAL A 94 35.40 14.93 -21.06
N ARG A 95 34.69 15.18 -22.15
CA ARG A 95 33.62 16.18 -22.21
C ARG A 95 32.31 15.58 -21.68
N GLN A 96 31.60 16.33 -20.82
CA GLN A 96 30.31 15.93 -20.25
C GLN A 96 29.25 17.04 -20.42
N PRO A 97 27.94 16.72 -20.43
CA PRO A 97 26.90 17.72 -20.33
C PRO A 97 26.99 18.44 -18.98
N ALA A 98 26.88 19.76 -18.97
CA ALA A 98 26.86 20.58 -17.76
C ALA A 98 25.78 20.11 -16.80
N ALA A 99 26.06 20.16 -15.50
CA ALA A 99 25.06 19.84 -14.47
C ALA A 99 23.84 20.77 -14.62
N LYS A 100 22.63 20.24 -14.57
CA LYS A 100 21.40 21.02 -14.68
C LYS A 100 21.32 22.03 -13.54
N HIS A 101 21.49 23.33 -13.84
CA HIS A 101 21.01 24.41 -12.99
C HIS A 101 19.45 24.48 -13.12
N PRO A 102 18.71 24.67 -12.03
CA PRO A 102 17.23 24.68 -12.07
C PRO A 102 16.59 25.79 -12.91
N SER A 103 17.37 26.78 -13.37
CA SER A 103 16.87 27.99 -14.03
C SER A 103 17.69 28.45 -15.27
N GLY A 104 18.47 27.54 -15.91
CA GLY A 104 19.35 27.90 -17.02
C GLY A 104 18.91 27.31 -18.37
N PRO A 105 19.43 27.88 -19.50
CA PRO A 105 19.19 27.36 -20.85
C PRO A 105 19.78 25.95 -21.02
N ALA A 106 19.44 25.28 -22.13
CA ALA A 106 19.82 23.90 -22.44
C ALA A 106 21.29 23.60 -22.10
N PRO A 107 21.59 22.40 -21.52
CA PRO A 107 22.93 22.06 -21.07
C PRO A 107 23.91 22.09 -22.24
N ARG A 108 24.95 22.91 -22.13
CA ARG A 108 26.13 22.90 -23.02
C ARG A 108 27.11 21.85 -22.53
N MET A 109 27.92 21.28 -23.44
CA MET A 109 29.02 20.38 -23.09
C MET A 109 30.18 21.18 -22.49
N GLU A 110 30.64 20.79 -21.32
CA GLU A 110 31.76 21.41 -20.60
C GLU A 110 32.91 20.42 -20.39
N HIS A 111 34.15 20.92 -20.33
CA HIS A 111 35.27 20.13 -19.86
C HIS A 111 35.29 20.18 -18.33
N PRO A 112 35.15 19.06 -17.61
CA PRO A 112 35.29 19.06 -16.16
C PRO A 112 36.72 19.46 -15.80
N GLN A 113 36.85 20.51 -15.00
CA GLN A 113 38.10 20.74 -14.29
C GLN A 113 38.28 19.58 -13.31
N GLY A 114 39.34 18.81 -13.50
CA GLY A 114 39.56 17.55 -12.82
C GLY A 114 39.42 17.66 -11.32
N ASN A 115 38.50 16.86 -10.75
CA ASN A 115 38.49 16.54 -9.34
C ASN A 115 38.88 15.07 -9.19
N PRO A 116 40.13 14.73 -8.80
CA PRO A 116 40.62 13.34 -8.75
C PRO A 116 40.15 12.54 -7.54
N ALA A 117 39.16 13.03 -6.77
CA ALA A 117 38.80 12.43 -5.47
C ALA A 117 37.36 11.97 -5.35
N ALA A 118 36.81 11.28 -6.36
CA ALA A 118 35.60 10.49 -6.13
C ALA A 118 35.98 9.03 -5.82
N PRO A 119 35.61 8.48 -4.66
CA PRO A 119 35.94 7.11 -4.33
C PRO A 119 35.32 6.12 -5.33
N ALA A 120 36.14 5.20 -5.84
CA ALA A 120 35.78 4.18 -6.83
C ALA A 120 34.69 3.17 -6.38
N SER A 121 34.13 3.34 -5.21
CA SER A 121 33.20 2.39 -4.56
C SER A 121 31.73 2.73 -4.68
N GLU A 122 31.33 3.84 -5.34
CA GLU A 122 29.91 4.13 -5.52
C GLU A 122 29.31 3.35 -6.70
N PRO A 123 28.12 2.72 -6.53
CA PRO A 123 27.48 1.87 -7.56
C PRO A 123 27.22 2.57 -8.90
N ASN A 124 27.17 3.91 -8.91
CA ASN A 124 26.88 4.71 -10.10
C ASN A 124 28.09 4.92 -11.01
N HIS A 125 29.29 4.50 -10.61
CA HIS A 125 30.54 4.71 -11.37
C HIS A 125 30.91 3.55 -12.29
N ASN A 126 30.21 2.41 -12.23
CA ASN A 126 30.48 1.25 -13.07
C ASN A 126 29.95 1.44 -14.50
N SER A 127 30.82 1.18 -15.49
CA SER A 127 30.58 1.47 -16.89
C SER A 127 29.95 0.29 -17.67
N MET A 128 30.45 -0.93 -17.50
CA MET A 128 30.13 -2.06 -18.35
C MET A 128 29.13 -3.02 -17.69
N PRO A 129 28.03 -3.40 -18.38
CA PRO A 129 27.57 -2.97 -19.69
C PRO A 129 26.76 -1.66 -19.61
N SER A 130 26.51 -1.01 -20.76
CA SER A 130 25.62 0.14 -20.84
C SER A 130 24.17 -0.29 -20.73
N SER A 131 23.47 0.02 -19.60
CA SER A 131 22.05 -0.29 -19.39
C SER A 131 21.14 0.39 -20.42
N HIS A 132 21.44 1.61 -20.85
CA HIS A 132 20.68 2.29 -21.89
C HIS A 132 20.73 1.53 -23.22
N ALA A 133 21.91 1.12 -23.66
CA ALA A 133 22.05 0.30 -24.85
C ALA A 133 21.29 -1.02 -24.70
N ALA A 134 21.46 -1.72 -23.56
CA ALA A 134 20.79 -2.98 -23.30
C ALA A 134 19.26 -2.85 -23.36
N ASN A 135 18.67 -1.88 -22.70
CA ASN A 135 17.23 -1.69 -22.68
C ASN A 135 16.66 -1.31 -24.05
N TRP A 136 17.34 -0.44 -24.81
CA TRP A 136 16.87 -0.07 -26.13
C TRP A 136 16.99 -1.20 -27.17
N PHE A 137 18.05 -1.98 -27.14
CA PHE A 137 18.21 -3.15 -28.01
C PHE A 137 17.27 -4.30 -27.63
N ALA A 138 17.00 -4.50 -26.33
CA ALA A 138 15.99 -5.45 -25.88
C ALA A 138 14.57 -5.01 -26.33
N ALA A 139 14.23 -3.73 -26.15
CA ALA A 139 12.96 -3.19 -26.64
C ALA A 139 12.83 -3.32 -28.16
N THR A 140 13.93 -3.08 -28.91
CA THR A 140 13.96 -3.26 -30.38
C THR A 140 13.66 -4.70 -30.75
N MET A 141 14.30 -5.67 -30.07
CA MET A 141 14.09 -7.11 -30.31
C MET A 141 12.64 -7.51 -30.01
N ILE A 142 12.10 -7.09 -28.88
CA ILE A 142 10.71 -7.40 -28.49
C ILE A 142 9.74 -6.79 -29.52
N CYS A 143 9.87 -5.49 -29.81
CA CYS A 143 9.00 -4.82 -30.79
C CYS A 143 9.11 -5.46 -32.17
N TYR A 144 10.29 -5.87 -32.61
CA TYR A 144 10.51 -6.55 -33.89
C TYR A 144 9.76 -7.88 -33.99
N VAL A 145 9.73 -8.65 -32.90
CA VAL A 145 9.02 -9.94 -32.90
C VAL A 145 7.52 -9.73 -33.06
N PHE A 146 6.92 -8.75 -32.39
CA PHE A 146 5.49 -8.47 -32.50
C PHE A 146 5.13 -7.70 -33.79
N PHE A 147 5.98 -6.77 -34.22
CA PHE A 147 5.76 -5.86 -35.33
C PHE A 147 7.02 -5.81 -36.21
N ARG A 148 7.13 -6.66 -37.20
CA ARG A 148 8.33 -6.79 -38.05
C ARG A 148 8.84 -5.46 -38.60
N ARG A 149 7.96 -4.52 -38.97
CA ARG A 149 8.35 -3.20 -39.52
C ARG A 149 8.91 -2.24 -38.44
N SER A 150 8.78 -2.52 -37.16
CA SER A 150 9.24 -1.65 -36.07
C SER A 150 10.76 -1.44 -36.08
N TRP A 151 11.54 -2.38 -36.62
CA TRP A 151 13.00 -2.25 -36.68
C TRP A 151 13.46 -1.00 -37.42
N LYS A 152 12.67 -0.50 -38.41
CA LYS A 152 13.00 0.71 -39.17
C LYS A 152 13.07 1.96 -38.31
N PHE A 153 12.39 1.97 -37.16
CA PHE A 153 12.35 3.08 -36.22
C PHE A 153 13.11 2.74 -34.93
N MET A 154 12.91 1.56 -34.41
CA MET A 154 13.49 1.16 -33.11
C MET A 154 15.00 0.97 -33.17
N LEU A 155 15.52 0.38 -34.25
CA LEU A 155 16.96 0.17 -34.38
C LEU A 155 17.74 1.48 -34.54
N PRO A 156 17.37 2.42 -35.44
CA PRO A 156 18.01 3.74 -35.49
C PRO A 156 17.93 4.50 -34.16
N LEU A 157 16.81 4.39 -33.47
CA LEU A 157 16.66 5.04 -32.16
C LEU A 157 17.54 4.41 -31.09
N ALA A 158 17.65 3.08 -31.05
CA ALA A 158 18.57 2.37 -30.15
C ALA A 158 20.03 2.73 -30.45
N CYS A 159 20.39 2.85 -31.73
CA CYS A 159 21.73 3.29 -32.15
C CYS A 159 21.98 4.75 -31.75
N LEU A 160 21.02 5.65 -31.93
CA LEU A 160 21.12 7.05 -31.56
C LEU A 160 21.32 7.22 -30.04
N VAL A 161 20.49 6.55 -29.23
CA VAL A 161 20.64 6.57 -27.76
C VAL A 161 21.97 5.98 -27.34
N SER A 162 22.41 4.88 -27.96
CA SER A 162 23.70 4.26 -27.69
C SER A 162 24.87 5.17 -28.03
N PHE A 163 24.84 5.81 -29.19
CA PHE A 163 25.83 6.77 -29.61
C PHE A 163 25.89 7.99 -28.69
N SER A 164 24.73 8.48 -28.24
CA SER A 164 24.67 9.59 -27.30
C SER A 164 25.38 9.27 -25.97
N ARG A 165 25.45 8.00 -25.54
CA ARG A 165 26.17 7.62 -24.31
C ARG A 165 27.69 7.73 -24.46
N LEU A 166 28.19 7.46 -25.66
CA LEU A 166 29.63 7.64 -26.01
C LEU A 166 29.94 9.14 -26.08
N TYR A 167 29.14 9.87 -26.81
CA TYR A 167 29.32 11.31 -27.01
C TYR A 167 29.29 12.09 -25.70
N ASN A 168 28.40 11.73 -24.77
CA ASN A 168 28.25 12.34 -23.47
C ASN A 168 29.29 11.86 -22.41
N GLY A 169 30.30 11.10 -22.80
CA GLY A 169 31.37 10.68 -21.90
C GLY A 169 31.00 9.60 -20.86
N MET A 170 29.86 8.94 -21.00
CA MET A 170 29.31 8.06 -19.98
C MET A 170 29.77 6.60 -20.10
N HIS A 171 30.12 6.14 -21.30
CA HIS A 171 30.49 4.76 -21.60
C HIS A 171 31.55 4.66 -22.68
N TYR A 172 32.32 3.56 -22.68
CA TYR A 172 33.20 3.19 -23.77
C TYR A 172 32.43 2.48 -24.90
N PRO A 173 32.97 2.44 -26.13
CA PRO A 173 32.37 1.68 -27.25
C PRO A 173 32.07 0.22 -26.92
N SER A 174 32.99 -0.47 -26.24
CA SER A 174 32.82 -1.85 -25.81
C SER A 174 31.69 -2.03 -24.80
N ASP A 175 31.44 -1.07 -23.90
CA ASP A 175 30.34 -1.12 -22.94
C ASP A 175 28.98 -1.04 -23.64
N VAL A 176 28.90 -0.20 -24.68
CA VAL A 176 27.71 -0.05 -25.50
C VAL A 176 27.45 -1.28 -26.36
N LEU A 177 28.50 -1.81 -26.98
CA LEU A 177 28.40 -3.05 -27.76
C LEU A 177 27.98 -4.22 -26.92
N ALA A 178 28.61 -4.42 -25.75
CA ALA A 178 28.23 -5.43 -24.79
C ALA A 178 26.78 -5.26 -24.32
N GLY A 179 26.37 -4.02 -24.04
CA GLY A 179 24.97 -3.70 -23.71
C GLY A 179 24.01 -4.07 -24.83
N ALA A 180 24.33 -3.73 -26.09
CA ALA A 180 23.49 -4.03 -27.25
C ALA A 180 23.30 -5.55 -27.45
N ILE A 181 24.39 -6.31 -27.40
CA ILE A 181 24.36 -7.78 -27.55
C ILE A 181 23.57 -8.41 -26.39
N LEU A 182 23.87 -7.99 -25.16
CA LEU A 182 23.21 -8.49 -23.96
C LEU A 182 21.70 -8.17 -24.00
N GLY A 183 21.34 -6.94 -24.37
CA GLY A 183 19.95 -6.50 -24.48
C GLY A 183 19.16 -7.28 -25.52
N ALA A 184 19.69 -7.45 -26.72
CA ALA A 184 19.05 -8.26 -27.74
C ALA A 184 18.93 -9.73 -27.27
N GLY A 185 19.96 -10.25 -26.59
CA GLY A 185 19.98 -11.61 -26.04
C GLY A 185 18.91 -11.86 -24.98
N TYR A 186 18.85 -11.03 -23.92
CA TYR A 186 17.84 -11.26 -22.89
C TYR A 186 16.42 -10.90 -23.36
N GLY A 187 16.27 -9.97 -24.34
CA GLY A 187 15.00 -9.69 -24.99
C GLY A 187 14.46 -10.92 -25.73
N ALA A 188 15.30 -11.58 -26.52
CA ALA A 188 14.95 -12.82 -27.22
C ALA A 188 14.72 -14.00 -26.28
N ALA A 189 15.64 -14.20 -25.30
CA ALA A 189 15.53 -15.26 -24.31
C ALA A 189 14.30 -15.13 -23.43
N GLY A 190 13.96 -13.89 -22.99
CA GLY A 190 12.75 -13.60 -22.23
C GLY A 190 11.49 -13.94 -23.00
N LEU A 191 11.39 -13.54 -24.26
CA LEU A 191 10.26 -13.90 -25.12
C LEU A 191 10.13 -15.41 -25.29
N TRP A 192 11.24 -16.12 -25.53
CA TRP A 192 11.25 -17.56 -25.64
C TRP A 192 10.85 -18.25 -24.34
N ALA A 193 11.33 -17.76 -23.20
CA ALA A 193 10.97 -18.28 -21.87
C ALA A 193 9.47 -18.12 -21.59
N PHE A 194 8.91 -16.92 -21.84
CA PHE A 194 7.47 -16.68 -21.67
C PHE A 194 6.63 -17.51 -22.64
N GLU A 195 7.03 -17.65 -23.89
CA GLU A 195 6.35 -18.52 -24.86
C GLU A 195 6.37 -19.99 -24.41
N SER A 196 7.52 -20.49 -23.92
CA SER A 196 7.66 -21.85 -23.42
C SER A 196 6.84 -22.10 -22.16
N LEU A 197 6.85 -21.14 -21.23
CA LEU A 197 6.00 -21.16 -20.04
C LEU A 197 4.52 -21.17 -20.42
N TRP A 198 4.11 -20.35 -21.41
CA TRP A 198 2.75 -20.30 -21.88
C TRP A 198 2.31 -21.60 -22.55
N ARG A 199 3.18 -22.27 -23.31
CA ARG A 199 2.87 -23.60 -23.90
C ARG A 199 2.52 -24.61 -22.82
N VAL A 200 3.21 -24.60 -21.69
CA VAL A 200 2.95 -25.54 -20.59
C VAL A 200 1.76 -25.08 -19.76
N ALA A 201 1.80 -23.86 -19.25
CA ALA A 201 0.78 -23.32 -18.36
C ALA A 201 -0.56 -23.07 -19.06
N GLY A 202 -0.53 -22.51 -20.27
CA GLY A 202 -1.72 -22.24 -21.07
C GLY A 202 -2.47 -23.52 -21.40
N ARG A 203 -1.78 -24.53 -21.92
CA ARG A 203 -2.38 -25.81 -22.25
C ARG A 203 -2.94 -26.55 -21.04
N LYS A 204 -2.19 -26.55 -19.90
CA LYS A 204 -2.57 -27.33 -18.71
C LYS A 204 -3.58 -26.59 -17.82
N TRP A 205 -3.42 -25.26 -17.65
CA TRP A 205 -4.16 -24.49 -16.66
C TRP A 205 -5.20 -23.52 -17.24
N PHE A 206 -5.01 -23.09 -18.50
CA PHE A 206 -5.87 -22.12 -19.16
C PHE A 206 -6.30 -22.57 -20.56
N PRO A 207 -6.91 -23.76 -20.72
CA PRO A 207 -7.24 -24.34 -22.01
C PRO A 207 -8.08 -23.42 -22.90
N LEU A 208 -9.08 -22.70 -22.33
CA LEU A 208 -9.93 -21.76 -23.06
C LEU A 208 -9.16 -20.54 -23.63
N TRP A 209 -8.11 -20.12 -22.97
CA TRP A 209 -7.23 -19.09 -23.49
C TRP A 209 -6.23 -19.65 -24.47
N TRP A 210 -5.74 -20.89 -24.23
CA TRP A 210 -4.88 -21.59 -25.13
C TRP A 210 -5.51 -21.82 -26.51
N GLU A 211 -6.79 -22.22 -26.59
CA GLU A 211 -7.54 -22.34 -27.84
C GLU A 211 -7.60 -21.03 -28.63
N LYS A 212 -7.75 -19.89 -27.93
CA LYS A 212 -7.80 -18.56 -28.55
C LYS A 212 -6.42 -17.97 -28.84
N PHE A 213 -5.40 -18.36 -28.09
CA PHE A 213 -4.04 -17.84 -28.13
C PHE A 213 -3.04 -18.98 -27.90
N PRO A 214 -2.84 -19.85 -28.91
CA PRO A 214 -1.90 -20.98 -28.79
C PRO A 214 -0.44 -20.54 -28.73
N SER A 215 -0.13 -19.29 -29.08
CA SER A 215 1.17 -18.65 -28.95
C SER A 215 1.02 -17.21 -28.51
N LEU A 216 1.93 -16.72 -27.67
CA LEU A 216 2.00 -15.31 -27.26
C LEU A 216 2.65 -14.43 -28.34
N VAL A 217 3.44 -15.05 -29.22
CA VAL A 217 4.26 -14.36 -30.22
C VAL A 217 3.71 -14.51 -31.64
N ASN A 218 3.28 -15.72 -32.00
CA ASN A 218 2.75 -16.03 -33.33
C ASN A 218 1.23 -16.02 -33.28
N PHE A 219 0.64 -15.01 -33.90
CA PHE A 219 -0.80 -14.95 -34.14
C PHE A 219 -1.06 -15.48 -35.55
N PRO A 220 -1.67 -16.68 -35.71
CA PRO A 220 -2.13 -17.09 -37.02
C PRO A 220 -3.08 -16.02 -37.57
N PRO A 221 -3.06 -15.75 -38.89
CA PRO A 221 -4.11 -14.93 -39.50
C PRO A 221 -5.46 -15.54 -39.12
N GLN A 222 -6.42 -14.72 -38.66
CA GLN A 222 -7.80 -15.17 -38.52
C GLN A 222 -8.18 -15.73 -39.91
N PRO A 223 -8.66 -16.97 -40.01
CA PRO A 223 -9.25 -17.43 -41.26
C PRO A 223 -10.36 -16.43 -41.58
N ALA A 224 -10.28 -15.85 -42.75
CA ALA A 224 -11.40 -15.12 -43.34
C ALA A 224 -12.58 -16.10 -43.27
N GLY A 225 -13.62 -15.75 -42.50
CA GLY A 225 -14.73 -16.64 -42.30
C GLY A 225 -15.28 -17.06 -43.68
N ASP A 226 -15.12 -18.33 -43.98
CA ASP A 226 -15.90 -18.98 -45.02
C ASP A 226 -17.29 -19.21 -44.41
N PRO A 227 -18.35 -18.61 -44.96
CA PRO A 227 -19.68 -18.69 -44.32
C PRO A 227 -20.36 -20.06 -44.44
N ASP A 228 -19.75 -21.04 -45.11
CA ASP A 228 -20.44 -22.24 -45.57
C ASP A 228 -19.93 -23.58 -45.01
N PHE A 229 -19.20 -23.61 -43.89
CA PHE A 229 -18.93 -24.86 -43.14
C PHE A 229 -19.32 -24.72 -41.67
N GLU A 230 -20.62 -24.90 -41.39
CA GLU A 230 -21.11 -25.37 -40.13
C GLU A 230 -20.79 -26.87 -40.02
N ASP A 231 -19.57 -27.21 -39.60
CA ASP A 231 -19.31 -28.50 -38.98
C ASP A 231 -20.02 -28.50 -37.61
N GLU A 232 -21.21 -29.08 -37.56
CA GLU A 232 -21.91 -29.44 -36.34
C GLU A 232 -21.08 -30.46 -35.54
N ALA A 233 -20.06 -29.95 -34.83
CA ALA A 233 -19.58 -30.68 -33.67
C ALA A 233 -20.70 -30.70 -32.63
N PRO A 234 -21.04 -31.90 -32.07
CA PRO A 234 -22.10 -31.99 -31.10
C PRO A 234 -21.83 -30.97 -29.97
N PRO A 235 -22.83 -30.17 -29.57
CA PRO A 235 -22.64 -29.14 -28.58
C PRO A 235 -22.10 -29.81 -27.32
N PRO A 236 -20.95 -29.36 -26.77
CA PRO A 236 -20.52 -29.81 -25.48
C PRO A 236 -21.65 -29.48 -24.51
N LEU A 237 -22.09 -30.44 -23.72
CA LEU A 237 -23.14 -30.28 -22.72
C LEU A 237 -22.88 -28.95 -21.99
N GLU A 238 -23.87 -28.07 -21.94
CA GLU A 238 -23.74 -26.72 -21.37
C GLU A 238 -23.09 -26.72 -19.98
N GLU A 239 -23.37 -27.75 -19.18
CA GLU A 239 -22.79 -28.00 -17.87
C GLU A 239 -21.26 -28.13 -17.89
N THR A 240 -20.69 -28.84 -18.88
CA THR A 240 -19.23 -29.03 -19.01
C THR A 240 -18.53 -27.71 -19.37
N ARG A 241 -19.17 -26.90 -20.20
CA ARG A 241 -18.67 -25.58 -20.58
C ARG A 241 -18.73 -24.59 -19.43
N HIS A 242 -19.79 -24.61 -18.62
CA HIS A 242 -19.89 -23.76 -17.43
C HIS A 242 -18.89 -24.17 -16.36
N ALA A 243 -18.69 -25.46 -16.11
CA ALA A 243 -17.69 -25.96 -15.16
C ALA A 243 -16.26 -25.58 -15.56
N SER A 244 -15.93 -25.64 -16.86
CA SER A 244 -14.61 -25.26 -17.36
C SER A 244 -14.36 -23.72 -17.26
N LEU A 245 -15.39 -22.91 -17.49
CA LEU A 245 -15.35 -21.46 -17.33
C LEU A 245 -15.17 -21.06 -15.85
N ASP A 246 -15.87 -21.68 -14.94
CA ASP A 246 -15.73 -21.41 -13.51
C ASP A 246 -14.36 -21.82 -12.97
N ALA A 247 -13.82 -22.96 -13.40
CA ALA A 247 -12.47 -23.38 -13.06
C ALA A 247 -11.40 -22.37 -13.55
N HIS A 248 -11.60 -21.80 -14.75
CA HIS A 248 -10.74 -20.78 -15.29
C HIS A 248 -10.72 -19.50 -14.45
N TRP A 249 -11.91 -18.97 -14.09
CA TRP A 249 -12.03 -17.77 -13.26
C TRP A 249 -11.49 -17.97 -11.83
N LEU A 250 -11.69 -19.16 -11.26
CA LEU A 250 -11.10 -19.53 -9.98
C LEU A 250 -9.58 -19.49 -10.01
N ARG A 251 -8.95 -20.07 -11.05
CA ARG A 251 -7.49 -20.06 -11.20
C ARG A 251 -6.96 -18.64 -11.32
N LEU A 252 -7.60 -17.80 -12.13
CA LEU A 252 -7.24 -16.38 -12.21
C LEU A 252 -7.35 -15.67 -10.86
N GLY A 253 -8.41 -15.94 -10.10
CA GLY A 253 -8.60 -15.41 -8.76
C GLY A 253 -7.48 -15.81 -7.80
N TYR A 254 -7.10 -17.09 -7.77
CA TYR A 254 -6.00 -17.56 -6.93
C TYR A 254 -4.67 -16.95 -7.31
N ILE A 255 -4.37 -16.85 -8.62
CA ILE A 255 -3.14 -16.21 -9.09
C ILE A 255 -3.12 -14.73 -8.69
N PHE A 256 -4.23 -14.02 -8.87
CA PHE A 256 -4.32 -12.62 -8.50
C PHE A 256 -4.12 -12.41 -6.98
N ILE A 257 -4.74 -13.23 -6.14
CA ILE A 257 -4.56 -13.20 -4.68
C ILE A 257 -3.09 -13.47 -4.32
N ALA A 258 -2.46 -14.45 -4.94
CA ALA A 258 -1.04 -14.77 -4.71
C ALA A 258 -0.13 -13.61 -5.14
N VAL A 259 -0.39 -12.98 -6.29
CA VAL A 259 0.35 -11.81 -6.78
C VAL A 259 0.20 -10.63 -5.81
N CYS A 260 -1.02 -10.33 -5.34
CA CYS A 260 -1.24 -9.28 -4.35
C CYS A 260 -0.52 -9.57 -3.02
N LEU A 261 -0.55 -10.81 -2.53
CA LEU A 261 0.17 -11.23 -1.34
C LEU A 261 1.68 -10.99 -1.51
N CYS A 262 2.26 -11.50 -2.59
CA CYS A 262 3.69 -11.33 -2.87
C CYS A 262 4.08 -9.85 -3.03
N ALA A 263 3.27 -9.06 -3.76
CA ALA A 263 3.51 -7.64 -3.95
C ALA A 263 3.51 -6.87 -2.62
N ASN A 264 2.53 -7.13 -1.74
CA ASN A 264 2.46 -6.51 -0.42
C ASN A 264 3.62 -6.95 0.49
N LEU A 265 4.01 -8.22 0.48
CA LEU A 265 5.17 -8.68 1.25
C LEU A 265 6.47 -8.03 0.76
N VAL A 266 6.69 -7.93 -0.55
CA VAL A 266 7.85 -7.22 -1.14
C VAL A 266 7.81 -5.74 -0.79
N TYR A 267 6.64 -5.11 -0.83
CA TYR A 267 6.47 -3.71 -0.43
C TYR A 267 6.84 -3.48 1.05
N LEU A 268 6.41 -4.37 1.95
CA LEU A 268 6.78 -4.28 3.37
C LEU A 268 8.29 -4.51 3.60
N LEU A 269 8.92 -5.42 2.85
CA LEU A 269 10.36 -5.67 2.90
C LEU A 269 11.18 -4.49 2.37
N SER A 270 10.63 -3.65 1.50
CA SER A 270 11.34 -2.49 0.93
C SER A 270 11.67 -1.40 1.95
N GLY A 271 11.03 -1.38 3.13
CA GLY A 271 11.26 -0.38 4.17
C GLY A 271 10.82 1.05 3.81
N LEU A 272 10.04 1.23 2.73
CA LEU A 272 9.58 2.54 2.26
C LEU A 272 8.67 3.28 3.24
N ILE A 273 8.01 2.54 4.13
CA ILE A 273 7.09 3.07 5.15
C ILE A 273 7.43 2.52 6.52
N GLY A 274 7.44 3.40 7.53
CA GLY A 274 7.56 3.04 8.94
C GLY A 274 6.22 2.67 9.57
N LEU A 275 6.21 2.40 10.87
CA LEU A 275 4.97 2.13 11.62
C LEU A 275 4.12 3.40 11.75
N SER A 276 2.81 3.23 11.81
CA SER A 276 1.90 4.26 12.29
C SER A 276 1.90 4.33 13.82
N ASP A 277 1.37 5.42 14.38
CA ASP A 277 1.29 5.61 15.84
C ASP A 277 0.55 4.47 16.54
N ASP A 278 -0.57 4.03 15.96
CA ASP A 278 -1.35 2.92 16.52
C ASP A 278 -0.58 1.59 16.47
N GLU A 279 0.14 1.31 15.36
CA GLU A 279 0.94 0.08 15.23
C GLU A 279 2.10 0.06 16.22
N ALA A 280 2.83 1.18 16.37
CA ALA A 280 3.94 1.30 17.31
C ALA A 280 3.46 1.18 18.77
N TYR A 281 2.31 1.77 19.08
CA TYR A 281 1.69 1.65 20.40
C TYR A 281 1.22 0.21 20.69
N GLN A 282 0.56 -0.44 19.72
CA GLN A 282 0.12 -1.82 19.85
C GLN A 282 1.29 -2.82 19.86
N TRP A 283 2.42 -2.47 19.25
CA TRP A 283 3.65 -3.25 19.38
C TRP A 283 4.16 -3.29 20.80
N ILE A 284 4.09 -2.18 21.57
CA ILE A 284 4.43 -2.23 23.01
C ILE A 284 3.47 -3.17 23.75
N TRP A 285 2.17 -3.18 23.39
CA TRP A 285 1.23 -4.15 23.99
C TRP A 285 1.65 -5.60 23.74
N SER A 286 2.23 -5.87 22.59
CA SER A 286 2.72 -7.21 22.25
C SER A 286 3.89 -7.66 23.15
N LYS A 287 4.54 -6.72 23.85
CA LYS A 287 5.58 -7.01 24.85
C LYS A 287 4.99 -7.24 26.26
N HIS A 288 3.75 -6.84 26.47
CA HIS A 288 3.02 -6.98 27.72
C HIS A 288 1.66 -7.63 27.46
N LEU A 289 1.65 -8.94 27.13
CA LEU A 289 0.43 -9.65 26.77
C LEU A 289 -0.55 -9.67 27.97
N ALA A 290 -1.78 -9.25 27.70
CA ALA A 290 -2.85 -9.15 28.68
C ALA A 290 -4.18 -9.67 28.12
N LEU A 291 -5.17 -9.91 28.98
CA LEU A 291 -6.50 -10.37 28.57
C LEU A 291 -7.34 -9.30 27.87
N SER A 292 -6.98 -8.04 28.01
CA SER A 292 -7.50 -6.89 27.27
C SER A 292 -6.60 -5.67 27.51
N TYR A 293 -6.91 -4.56 26.85
CA TYR A 293 -6.19 -3.29 27.01
C TYR A 293 -7.17 -2.13 27.18
N TYR A 294 -6.66 -0.98 27.56
CA TYR A 294 -7.45 0.24 27.82
C TYR A 294 -8.51 0.55 26.76
N SER A 295 -8.16 0.51 25.48
CA SER A 295 -9.03 0.98 24.39
C SER A 295 -9.43 -0.11 23.37
N LYS A 296 -8.77 -1.24 23.36
CA LYS A 296 -8.93 -2.29 22.34
C LYS A 296 -8.86 -3.68 22.98
N PRO A 297 -9.49 -4.70 22.36
CA PRO A 297 -9.35 -6.09 22.77
C PRO A 297 -7.95 -6.64 22.50
N LEU A 298 -7.69 -7.84 22.97
CA LEU A 298 -6.36 -8.46 23.05
C LEU A 298 -5.76 -8.89 21.69
N LEU A 299 -6.58 -9.21 20.67
CA LEU A 299 -6.10 -10.03 19.54
C LEU A 299 -5.06 -9.34 18.67
N ILE A 300 -5.10 -8.01 18.59
CA ILE A 300 -4.07 -7.25 17.85
C ILE A 300 -2.68 -7.41 18.47
N ALA A 301 -2.57 -7.33 19.80
CA ALA A 301 -1.30 -7.50 20.49
C ALA A 301 -0.73 -8.90 20.29
N TYR A 302 -1.57 -9.93 20.38
CA TYR A 302 -1.17 -11.33 20.15
C TYR A 302 -0.76 -11.58 18.68
N THR A 303 -1.42 -10.94 17.73
CA THR A 303 -1.05 -11.05 16.30
C THR A 303 0.29 -10.39 16.01
N GLN A 304 0.54 -9.20 16.57
CA GLN A 304 1.82 -8.52 16.44
C GLN A 304 2.93 -9.25 17.21
N TRP A 305 2.62 -9.82 18.40
CA TRP A 305 3.54 -10.68 19.12
C TRP A 305 3.99 -11.87 18.28
N LEU A 306 3.05 -12.57 17.64
CA LEU A 306 3.38 -13.71 16.79
C LEU A 306 4.24 -13.28 15.58
N GLY A 307 3.91 -12.15 14.94
CA GLY A 307 4.66 -11.64 13.80
C GLY A 307 6.07 -11.21 14.16
N THR A 308 6.25 -10.52 15.30
CA THR A 308 7.57 -10.12 15.77
C THR A 308 8.39 -11.28 16.34
N HIS A 309 7.73 -12.31 16.87
CA HIS A 309 8.41 -13.54 17.28
C HIS A 309 8.98 -14.32 16.09
N LEU A 310 8.27 -14.32 14.96
CA LEU A 310 8.72 -14.99 13.73
C LEU A 310 9.78 -14.20 12.95
N TRP A 311 9.67 -12.88 12.88
CA TRP A 311 10.46 -12.02 11.98
C TRP A 311 11.22 -10.90 12.69
N GLY A 312 11.31 -10.97 14.02
CA GLY A 312 11.96 -9.96 14.85
C GLY A 312 11.15 -8.67 15.00
N ASP A 313 11.64 -7.77 15.86
CA ASP A 313 11.07 -6.44 16.08
C ASP A 313 11.40 -5.49 14.93
N THR A 314 10.80 -5.77 13.80
CA THR A 314 10.93 -5.03 12.54
C THR A 314 9.57 -4.56 12.05
N VAL A 315 9.54 -3.56 11.19
CA VAL A 315 8.29 -3.12 10.54
C VAL A 315 7.62 -4.29 9.81
N PHE A 316 8.43 -5.16 9.18
CA PHE A 316 7.95 -6.37 8.51
C PHE A 316 7.32 -7.35 9.52
N GLY A 317 7.98 -7.60 10.66
CA GLY A 317 7.46 -8.50 11.70
C GLY A 317 6.12 -8.03 12.26
N VAL A 318 5.99 -6.73 12.56
CA VAL A 318 4.73 -6.14 13.04
C VAL A 318 3.59 -6.31 12.03
N ARG A 319 3.87 -6.15 10.73
CA ARG A 319 2.86 -6.12 9.66
C ARG A 319 2.67 -7.42 8.90
N PHE A 320 3.47 -8.44 9.13
CA PHE A 320 3.48 -9.68 8.35
C PHE A 320 2.08 -10.29 8.15
N PHE A 321 1.26 -10.29 9.19
CA PHE A 321 -0.08 -10.88 9.11
C PHE A 321 -1.09 -10.05 8.33
N SER A 322 -0.86 -8.76 8.09
CA SER A 322 -1.79 -7.92 7.34
C SER A 322 -2.01 -8.40 5.89
N PRO A 323 -0.97 -8.59 5.04
CA PRO A 323 -1.14 -9.15 3.70
C PRO A 323 -1.64 -10.61 3.73
N VAL A 324 -1.28 -11.40 4.73
CA VAL A 324 -1.78 -12.77 4.90
C VAL A 324 -3.30 -12.76 5.15
N ILE A 325 -3.77 -11.90 6.04
CA ILE A 325 -5.21 -11.70 6.30
C ILE A 325 -5.93 -11.25 5.02
N GLY A 326 -5.36 -10.31 4.27
CA GLY A 326 -5.90 -9.86 2.99
C GLY A 326 -6.03 -11.00 1.97
N ALA A 327 -5.04 -11.89 1.89
CA ALA A 327 -5.08 -13.07 1.02
C ALA A 327 -6.13 -14.09 1.47
N ILE A 328 -6.23 -14.37 2.77
CA ILE A 328 -7.28 -15.26 3.33
C ILE A 328 -8.67 -14.69 3.03
N LEU A 329 -8.85 -13.39 3.22
CA LEU A 329 -10.11 -12.70 2.94
C LEU A 329 -10.49 -12.82 1.46
N GLY A 330 -9.54 -12.54 0.56
CA GLY A 330 -9.73 -12.72 -0.89
C GLY A 330 -10.10 -14.16 -1.26
N PHE A 331 -9.42 -15.14 -0.65
CA PHE A 331 -9.73 -16.57 -0.84
C PHE A 331 -11.15 -16.93 -0.36
N LEU A 332 -11.55 -16.48 0.82
CA LEU A 332 -12.90 -16.73 1.38
C LEU A 332 -13.97 -16.13 0.47
N LEU A 333 -13.81 -14.89 0.02
CA LEU A 333 -14.77 -14.21 -0.86
C LEU A 333 -14.86 -14.90 -2.23
N LEU A 334 -13.71 -15.23 -2.84
CA LEU A 334 -13.66 -15.93 -4.13
C LEU A 334 -14.41 -17.28 -4.07
N ARG A 335 -14.11 -18.07 -3.02
CA ARG A 335 -14.75 -19.39 -2.83
C ARG A 335 -16.24 -19.28 -2.50
N PHE A 336 -16.61 -18.31 -1.69
CA PHE A 336 -18.01 -18.06 -1.36
C PHE A 336 -18.81 -17.69 -2.63
N PHE A 337 -18.30 -16.75 -3.43
CA PHE A 337 -18.98 -16.34 -4.67
C PHE A 337 -18.98 -17.44 -5.74
N ALA A 338 -17.90 -18.20 -5.87
CA ALA A 338 -17.87 -19.30 -6.82
C ALA A 338 -18.93 -20.36 -6.53
N ARG A 339 -19.27 -20.55 -5.23
CA ARG A 339 -20.29 -21.50 -4.81
C ARG A 339 -21.72 -20.92 -4.89
N GLU A 340 -21.91 -19.68 -4.46
CA GLU A 340 -23.25 -19.11 -4.27
C GLU A 340 -23.75 -18.32 -5.49
N VAL A 341 -22.83 -17.87 -6.36
CA VAL A 341 -23.15 -17.03 -7.53
C VAL A 341 -22.51 -17.58 -8.79
N ASN A 342 -21.22 -17.35 -9.00
CA ASN A 342 -20.33 -17.93 -10.01
C ASN A 342 -18.89 -17.45 -9.77
N ALA A 343 -17.89 -18.16 -10.32
CA ALA A 343 -16.48 -17.86 -10.12
C ALA A 343 -16.05 -16.53 -10.77
N ARG A 344 -16.68 -16.11 -11.88
CA ARG A 344 -16.41 -14.83 -12.53
C ARG A 344 -16.75 -13.64 -11.60
N ALA A 345 -17.93 -13.66 -11.00
CA ALA A 345 -18.35 -12.63 -10.05
C ALA A 345 -17.43 -12.60 -8.82
N GLY A 346 -16.99 -13.78 -8.34
CA GLY A 346 -16.00 -13.88 -7.27
C GLY A 346 -14.66 -13.25 -7.63
N PHE A 347 -14.16 -13.47 -8.82
CA PHE A 347 -12.94 -12.85 -9.32
C PHE A 347 -13.05 -11.31 -9.36
N PHE A 348 -14.15 -10.78 -9.92
CA PHE A 348 -14.36 -9.34 -9.95
C PHE A 348 -14.55 -8.73 -8.57
N LEU A 349 -15.20 -9.46 -7.62
CA LEU A 349 -15.28 -9.00 -6.23
C LEU A 349 -13.89 -8.85 -5.62
N VAL A 350 -12.98 -9.81 -5.81
CA VAL A 350 -11.61 -9.72 -5.30
C VAL A 350 -10.85 -8.56 -5.95
N LEU A 351 -11.01 -8.32 -7.26
CA LEU A 351 -10.44 -7.14 -7.93
C LEU A 351 -10.97 -5.83 -7.35
N ILE A 352 -12.28 -5.72 -7.14
CA ILE A 352 -12.93 -4.54 -6.55
C ILE A 352 -12.41 -4.27 -5.13
N VAL A 353 -12.32 -5.32 -4.30
CA VAL A 353 -11.76 -5.24 -2.95
C VAL A 353 -10.32 -4.71 -2.98
N SER A 354 -9.48 -5.23 -3.88
CA SER A 354 -8.08 -4.79 -4.03
C SER A 354 -7.95 -3.38 -4.62
N ALA A 355 -8.93 -2.92 -5.39
CA ALA A 355 -9.00 -1.56 -5.95
C ALA A 355 -9.76 -0.58 -5.02
N THR A 356 -10.07 -0.97 -3.78
CA THR A 356 -10.73 -0.13 -2.79
C THR A 356 -9.71 0.36 -1.78
N PRO A 357 -9.40 1.68 -1.74
CA PRO A 357 -8.33 2.24 -0.92
C PRO A 357 -8.38 1.82 0.55
N LEU A 358 -9.54 1.87 1.20
CA LEU A 358 -9.71 1.48 2.61
C LEU A 358 -9.28 0.03 2.85
N LEU A 359 -9.70 -0.91 1.99
CA LEU A 359 -9.42 -2.34 2.14
C LEU A 359 -7.98 -2.68 1.71
N ALA A 360 -7.46 -1.99 0.70
CA ALA A 360 -6.07 -2.13 0.27
C ALA A 360 -5.09 -1.69 1.35
N LEU A 361 -5.36 -0.57 2.05
CA LEU A 361 -4.58 -0.16 3.23
C LEU A 361 -4.64 -1.19 4.35
N GLY A 362 -5.79 -1.82 4.58
CA GLY A 362 -5.94 -2.91 5.53
C GLY A 362 -5.11 -4.16 5.20
N SER A 363 -4.64 -4.31 3.97
CA SER A 363 -3.71 -5.40 3.59
C SER A 363 -2.23 -5.04 3.77
N VAL A 364 -1.92 -3.84 4.27
CA VAL A 364 -0.54 -3.36 4.51
C VAL A 364 -0.34 -2.96 5.97
N LEU A 365 -1.30 -2.28 6.59
CA LEU A 365 -1.22 -1.80 7.97
C LEU A 365 -1.80 -2.84 8.93
N MET A 366 -1.07 -3.20 9.98
CA MET A 366 -1.52 -4.16 10.99
C MET A 366 -2.14 -3.45 12.19
N THR A 367 -3.39 -3.02 12.00
CA THR A 367 -4.27 -2.49 13.04
C THR A 367 -5.35 -3.52 13.41
N ILE A 368 -6.30 -3.11 14.23
CA ILE A 368 -7.44 -3.96 14.60
C ILE A 368 -8.39 -4.25 13.43
N ASP A 369 -8.40 -3.39 12.39
CA ASP A 369 -9.39 -3.43 11.31
C ASP A 369 -9.25 -4.63 10.38
N PRO A 370 -8.05 -5.06 9.93
CA PRO A 370 -7.90 -6.27 9.13
C PRO A 370 -8.47 -7.52 9.78
N LEU A 371 -8.24 -7.69 11.09
CA LEU A 371 -8.77 -8.82 11.87
C LEU A 371 -10.29 -8.74 11.98
N SER A 372 -10.84 -7.55 12.27
CA SER A 372 -12.27 -7.30 12.36
C SER A 372 -12.97 -7.66 11.04
N VAL A 373 -12.50 -7.14 9.91
CA VAL A 373 -13.08 -7.43 8.58
C VAL A 373 -12.99 -8.93 8.24
N LEU A 374 -11.89 -9.59 8.59
CA LEU A 374 -11.73 -11.03 8.38
C LEU A 374 -12.79 -11.82 9.15
N PHE A 375 -12.91 -11.58 10.46
CA PHE A 375 -13.81 -12.36 11.31
C PHE A 375 -15.28 -12.04 11.05
N TRP A 376 -15.61 -10.78 10.77
CA TRP A 376 -16.96 -10.42 10.29
C TRP A 376 -17.34 -11.19 9.03
N THR A 377 -16.45 -11.26 8.06
CA THR A 377 -16.69 -11.97 6.82
C THR A 377 -16.77 -13.47 7.03
N ALA A 378 -15.91 -14.04 7.88
CA ALA A 378 -15.95 -15.46 8.21
C ALA A 378 -17.26 -15.84 8.95
N ALA A 379 -17.72 -14.98 9.88
CA ALA A 379 -18.99 -15.15 10.57
C ALA A 379 -20.17 -15.03 9.58
N MET A 380 -20.13 -14.08 8.65
CA MET A 380 -21.13 -13.95 7.58
C MET A 380 -21.18 -15.22 6.70
N ILE A 381 -20.04 -15.74 6.25
CA ILE A 381 -20.00 -16.93 5.40
C ILE A 381 -20.46 -18.19 6.14
N SER A 382 -20.01 -18.39 7.39
CA SER A 382 -20.45 -19.54 8.20
C SER A 382 -21.91 -19.43 8.58
N GLY A 383 -22.40 -18.25 8.89
CA GLY A 383 -23.80 -17.98 9.18
C GLY A 383 -24.72 -18.24 7.99
N TRP A 384 -24.30 -17.86 6.77
CA TRP A 384 -25.02 -18.21 5.56
C TRP A 384 -25.17 -19.74 5.42
N ARG A 385 -24.08 -20.49 5.66
CA ARG A 385 -24.14 -21.97 5.64
C ARG A 385 -25.04 -22.53 6.74
N ALA A 386 -25.10 -21.86 7.89
CA ALA A 386 -25.90 -22.33 9.04
C ALA A 386 -27.40 -22.22 8.82
N ILE A 387 -27.86 -21.31 7.97
CA ILE A 387 -29.30 -21.13 7.66
C ILE A 387 -29.76 -21.92 6.44
N GLN A 388 -28.88 -22.64 5.76
CA GLN A 388 -29.27 -23.46 4.61
C GLN A 388 -30.18 -24.63 5.02
N PRO A 389 -31.11 -25.06 4.15
CA PRO A 389 -31.90 -26.26 4.40
C PRO A 389 -31.01 -27.47 4.68
N GLY A 390 -31.33 -28.24 5.72
CA GLY A 390 -30.56 -29.44 6.09
C GLY A 390 -29.21 -29.17 6.77
N ALA A 391 -28.85 -27.89 7.05
CA ALA A 391 -27.61 -27.57 7.74
C ALA A 391 -27.55 -28.18 9.13
N LYS A 392 -26.39 -28.79 9.46
CA LYS A 392 -26.07 -29.30 10.80
C LYS A 392 -25.73 -28.13 11.76
N THR A 393 -25.57 -28.45 13.05
CA THR A 393 -25.21 -27.44 14.08
C THR A 393 -23.80 -26.86 13.89
N GLY A 394 -22.87 -27.60 13.27
CA GLY A 394 -21.46 -27.18 13.10
C GLY A 394 -21.25 -25.77 12.55
N PRO A 395 -21.92 -25.35 11.47
CA PRO A 395 -21.79 -23.97 10.97
C PRO A 395 -22.18 -22.89 12.00
N TRP A 396 -23.14 -23.15 12.89
CA TRP A 396 -23.48 -22.23 14.00
C TRP A 396 -22.36 -22.11 15.03
N LEU A 397 -21.67 -23.22 15.34
CA LEU A 397 -20.52 -23.19 16.25
C LEU A 397 -19.40 -22.33 15.66
N TRP A 398 -19.09 -22.49 14.37
CA TRP A 398 -18.13 -21.65 13.67
C TRP A 398 -18.57 -20.18 13.62
N THR A 399 -19.87 -19.92 13.40
CA THR A 399 -20.38 -18.54 13.43
C THR A 399 -20.16 -17.90 14.78
N GLY A 400 -20.46 -18.62 15.88
CA GLY A 400 -20.20 -18.13 17.24
C GLY A 400 -18.72 -17.87 17.51
N LEU A 401 -17.84 -18.77 17.04
CA LEU A 401 -16.38 -18.60 17.19
C LEU A 401 -15.88 -17.37 16.42
N TRP A 402 -16.30 -17.19 15.17
CA TRP A 402 -15.87 -16.03 14.38
C TRP A 402 -16.41 -14.72 14.95
N LEU A 403 -17.67 -14.69 15.44
CA LEU A 403 -18.21 -13.53 16.18
C LEU A 403 -17.38 -13.23 17.43
N GLY A 404 -16.95 -14.27 18.17
CA GLY A 404 -16.12 -14.14 19.36
C GLY A 404 -14.72 -13.61 19.06
N LEU A 405 -14.05 -14.17 18.06
CA LEU A 405 -12.74 -13.68 17.60
C LEU A 405 -12.83 -12.27 17.00
N GLY A 406 -13.94 -11.96 16.32
CA GLY A 406 -14.23 -10.62 15.88
C GLY A 406 -14.32 -9.64 17.05
N PHE A 407 -15.08 -9.97 18.10
CA PHE A 407 -15.13 -9.16 19.32
C PHE A 407 -13.77 -8.98 19.97
N LEU A 408 -12.96 -10.05 20.03
CA LEU A 408 -11.59 -9.97 20.53
C LEU A 408 -10.63 -9.17 19.64
N SER A 409 -11.05 -8.83 18.43
CA SER A 409 -10.35 -7.92 17.52
C SER A 409 -10.82 -6.48 17.68
N LYS A 410 -12.14 -6.28 17.74
CA LYS A 410 -12.77 -4.95 17.80
C LYS A 410 -14.15 -5.04 18.46
N TYR A 411 -14.42 -4.24 19.48
CA TYR A 411 -15.69 -4.31 20.25
C TYR A 411 -16.93 -4.08 19.40
N THR A 412 -16.81 -3.31 18.31
CA THR A 412 -17.93 -3.02 17.40
C THR A 412 -18.43 -4.23 16.61
N GLU A 413 -17.72 -5.36 16.66
CA GLU A 413 -18.18 -6.62 16.08
C GLU A 413 -19.49 -7.15 16.70
N LEU A 414 -19.81 -6.75 17.94
CA LEU A 414 -21.12 -7.04 18.55
C LEU A 414 -22.30 -6.49 17.73
N LEU A 415 -22.07 -5.43 16.92
CA LEU A 415 -23.12 -4.90 16.02
C LEU A 415 -23.53 -5.92 14.93
N GLN A 416 -22.70 -6.96 14.69
CA GLN A 416 -23.13 -8.05 13.81
C GLN A 416 -24.32 -8.83 14.40
N LEU A 417 -24.48 -8.87 15.72
CA LEU A 417 -25.69 -9.44 16.36
C LEU A 417 -26.93 -8.61 16.01
N VAL A 418 -26.81 -7.29 15.92
CA VAL A 418 -27.88 -6.41 15.42
C VAL A 418 -28.23 -6.75 13.98
N CYS A 419 -27.22 -6.99 13.14
CA CYS A 419 -27.42 -7.45 11.76
C CYS A 419 -28.22 -8.76 11.69
N TRP A 420 -27.93 -9.72 12.58
CA TRP A 420 -28.69 -10.96 12.70
C TRP A 420 -30.13 -10.72 13.14
N VAL A 421 -30.37 -9.85 14.11
CA VAL A 421 -31.75 -9.48 14.53
C VAL A 421 -32.53 -8.88 13.35
N VAL A 422 -31.92 -7.92 12.63
CA VAL A 422 -32.53 -7.32 11.43
C VAL A 422 -32.85 -8.38 10.38
N PHE A 423 -31.93 -9.34 10.16
CA PHE A 423 -32.14 -10.43 9.21
C PHE A 423 -33.36 -11.29 9.61
N PHE A 424 -33.50 -11.71 10.87
CA PHE A 424 -34.65 -12.47 11.33
C PHE A 424 -35.96 -11.69 11.32
N ILE A 425 -35.90 -10.35 11.42
CA ILE A 425 -37.06 -9.48 11.26
C ILE A 425 -37.51 -9.45 9.80
N LEU A 426 -36.58 -9.21 8.88
CA LEU A 426 -36.86 -9.02 7.45
C LEU A 426 -37.13 -10.32 6.72
N TRP A 427 -36.44 -11.43 7.09
CA TRP A 427 -36.59 -12.73 6.44
C TRP A 427 -37.33 -13.76 7.33
N LYS A 428 -38.65 -13.73 7.28
CA LYS A 428 -39.51 -14.58 8.12
C LYS A 428 -39.17 -16.09 8.04
N PRO A 429 -38.83 -16.70 6.87
CA PRO A 429 -38.51 -18.14 6.80
C PRO A 429 -37.31 -18.52 7.67
N ALA A 430 -36.32 -17.65 7.90
CA ALA A 430 -35.20 -17.95 8.76
C ALA A 430 -35.55 -18.07 10.25
N ARG A 431 -36.71 -17.59 10.66
CA ARG A 431 -37.16 -17.66 12.09
C ARG A 431 -37.32 -19.11 12.60
N VAL A 432 -37.41 -20.08 11.70
CA VAL A 432 -37.42 -21.51 12.08
C VAL A 432 -36.13 -21.89 12.83
N HIS A 433 -35.02 -21.23 12.55
CA HIS A 433 -33.75 -21.49 13.20
C HIS A 433 -33.77 -21.03 14.66
N LEU A 434 -34.57 -20.02 15.04
CA LEU A 434 -34.73 -19.58 16.43
C LEU A 434 -35.39 -20.64 17.33
N ARG A 435 -36.00 -21.67 16.75
CA ARG A 435 -36.54 -22.83 17.49
C ARG A 435 -35.51 -23.96 17.66
N LYS A 436 -34.32 -23.81 17.08
CA LYS A 436 -33.25 -24.81 17.13
C LYS A 436 -32.13 -24.33 18.05
N PRO A 437 -31.30 -25.22 18.63
CA PRO A 437 -30.25 -24.84 19.55
C PRO A 437 -29.08 -24.06 18.88
N GLY A 438 -28.91 -24.15 17.55
CA GLY A 438 -27.77 -23.61 16.82
C GLY A 438 -27.47 -22.15 17.10
N PRO A 439 -28.40 -21.17 16.91
CA PRO A 439 -28.18 -19.78 17.18
C PRO A 439 -27.78 -19.49 18.64
N TYR A 440 -28.37 -20.20 19.58
CA TYR A 440 -28.09 -20.03 21.02
C TYR A 440 -26.70 -20.56 21.38
N LEU A 441 -26.30 -21.69 20.79
CA LEU A 441 -24.93 -22.20 20.95
C LEU A 441 -23.89 -21.20 20.36
N ALA A 442 -24.19 -20.58 19.21
CA ALA A 442 -23.35 -19.52 18.66
C ALA A 442 -23.22 -18.34 19.63
N LEU A 443 -24.32 -17.91 20.26
CA LEU A 443 -24.29 -16.85 21.28
C LEU A 443 -23.48 -17.26 22.51
N VAL A 444 -23.62 -18.50 22.99
CA VAL A 444 -22.83 -19.02 24.11
C VAL A 444 -21.33 -18.99 23.79
N ILE A 445 -20.92 -19.47 22.60
CA ILE A 445 -19.52 -19.44 22.19
C ILE A 445 -19.01 -18.00 22.09
N ASN A 446 -19.80 -17.11 21.48
CA ASN A 446 -19.47 -15.69 21.42
C ASN A 446 -19.26 -15.11 22.84
N LEU A 447 -20.17 -15.37 23.76
CA LEU A 447 -20.10 -14.93 25.15
C LEU A 447 -18.86 -15.50 25.86
N LEU A 448 -18.55 -16.77 25.69
CA LEU A 448 -17.33 -17.37 26.23
C LEU A 448 -16.06 -16.68 25.72
N CYS A 449 -16.03 -16.30 24.45
CA CYS A 449 -14.92 -15.53 23.89
C CYS A 449 -14.81 -14.12 24.50
N THR A 450 -15.89 -13.55 25.04
CA THR A 450 -15.81 -12.23 25.70
C THR A 450 -15.21 -12.30 27.10
N ALA A 451 -15.13 -13.47 27.71
CA ALA A 451 -14.69 -13.65 29.09
C ALA A 451 -13.33 -13.01 29.43
N PRO A 452 -12.26 -13.12 28.60
CA PRO A 452 -10.99 -12.46 28.88
C PRO A 452 -11.13 -10.95 29.10
N VAL A 453 -11.90 -10.30 28.21
CA VAL A 453 -12.14 -8.85 28.25
C VAL A 453 -12.95 -8.48 29.50
N LEU A 454 -13.96 -9.27 29.86
CA LEU A 454 -14.78 -9.04 31.07
C LEU A 454 -13.96 -9.19 32.35
N ILE A 455 -13.10 -10.22 32.44
CA ILE A 455 -12.20 -10.44 33.56
C ILE A 455 -11.26 -9.24 33.72
N TRP A 456 -10.62 -8.82 32.65
CA TRP A 456 -9.70 -7.70 32.66
C TRP A 456 -10.40 -6.39 33.09
N ASN A 457 -11.56 -6.09 32.51
CA ASN A 457 -12.34 -4.90 32.86
C ASN A 457 -12.77 -4.88 34.32
N ARG A 458 -13.19 -6.04 34.88
CA ARG A 458 -13.52 -6.15 36.31
C ARG A 458 -12.33 -5.80 37.19
N GLN A 459 -11.12 -6.21 36.80
CA GLN A 459 -9.88 -5.91 37.52
C GLN A 459 -9.47 -4.43 37.42
N HIS A 460 -9.88 -3.74 36.36
CA HIS A 460 -9.47 -2.36 36.05
C HIS A 460 -10.63 -1.35 36.11
N GLY A 461 -11.66 -1.59 36.93
CA GLY A 461 -12.73 -0.63 37.18
C GLY A 461 -13.60 -0.31 35.95
N TRP A 462 -13.75 -1.25 35.02
CA TRP A 462 -14.56 -1.09 33.80
C TRP A 462 -14.10 0.04 32.87
N ILE A 463 -12.83 0.41 32.95
CA ILE A 463 -12.27 1.58 32.24
C ILE A 463 -12.46 1.52 30.74
N THR A 464 -12.40 0.32 30.11
CA THR A 464 -12.62 0.19 28.67
C THR A 464 -14.06 0.54 28.30
N VAL A 465 -15.03 0.11 29.12
CA VAL A 465 -16.45 0.42 28.89
C VAL A 465 -16.68 1.92 29.00
N ILE A 466 -16.10 2.56 30.03
CA ILE A 466 -16.15 4.01 30.23
C ILE A 466 -15.53 4.75 29.04
N HIS A 467 -14.36 4.29 28.57
CA HIS A 467 -13.66 4.86 27.41
C HIS A 467 -14.49 4.73 26.11
N VAL A 468 -15.05 3.56 25.84
CA VAL A 468 -15.89 3.32 24.65
C VAL A 468 -17.16 4.17 24.71
N ALA A 469 -17.83 4.24 25.86
CA ALA A 469 -19.00 5.10 26.07
C ALA A 469 -18.68 6.58 25.90
N SER A 470 -17.53 7.03 26.42
CA SER A 470 -17.06 8.41 26.23
C SER A 470 -16.79 8.74 24.76
N ASN A 471 -16.11 7.84 24.02
CA ASN A 471 -15.86 8.01 22.60
C ASN A 471 -17.14 7.99 21.76
N ALA A 472 -18.15 7.24 22.22
CA ALA A 472 -19.49 7.26 21.64
C ALA A 472 -20.29 8.51 22.03
N SER A 473 -19.70 9.45 22.75
CA SER A 473 -20.40 10.66 23.27
C SER A 473 -21.71 10.31 24.00
N ALA A 474 -21.80 9.11 24.59
CA ALA A 474 -23.03 8.61 25.22
C ALA A 474 -23.49 9.51 26.39
N ASN A 475 -22.58 10.26 26.98
CA ASN A 475 -22.84 11.18 28.11
C ASN A 475 -23.16 12.62 27.66
N ARG A 476 -23.20 12.91 26.36
CA ARG A 476 -23.52 14.25 25.85
C ARG A 476 -24.96 14.28 25.36
N PRO A 477 -25.77 15.27 25.79
CA PRO A 477 -27.10 15.46 25.22
C PRO A 477 -26.98 15.73 23.71
N TRP A 478 -27.93 15.19 22.94
CA TRP A 478 -27.98 15.48 21.52
C TRP A 478 -28.54 16.90 21.31
N GLU A 479 -27.73 17.77 20.71
CA GLU A 479 -28.11 19.12 20.33
C GLU A 479 -27.98 19.26 18.81
N PRO A 480 -29.07 19.63 18.09
CA PRO A 480 -28.99 19.88 16.66
C PRO A 480 -28.02 21.02 16.35
N SER A 481 -27.03 20.75 15.50
CA SER A 481 -26.01 21.74 15.11
C SER A 481 -25.66 21.62 13.63
N TRP A 482 -25.36 22.75 13.00
CA TRP A 482 -24.84 22.77 11.62
C TRP A 482 -23.51 22.02 11.48
N SER A 483 -22.72 21.93 12.55
CA SER A 483 -21.49 21.12 12.56
C SER A 483 -21.77 19.64 12.34
N HIS A 484 -22.85 19.09 12.88
CA HIS A 484 -23.24 17.70 12.67
C HIS A 484 -23.65 17.42 11.22
N LEU A 485 -24.29 18.38 10.55
CA LEU A 485 -24.59 18.25 9.13
C LEU A 485 -23.31 18.31 8.28
N ALA A 486 -22.34 19.14 8.68
CA ALA A 486 -21.02 19.16 8.06
C ALA A 486 -20.25 17.85 8.29
N ASP A 487 -20.32 17.26 9.48
CA ASP A 487 -19.74 15.94 9.78
C ASP A 487 -20.39 14.84 8.94
N PHE A 488 -21.70 14.86 8.77
CA PHE A 488 -22.44 13.93 7.90
C PHE A 488 -22.00 14.06 6.44
N ALA A 489 -21.94 15.27 5.90
CA ALA A 489 -21.50 15.50 4.53
C ALA A 489 -20.00 15.12 4.33
N SER A 490 -19.15 15.47 5.29
CA SER A 490 -17.74 15.11 5.32
C SER A 490 -17.54 13.59 5.34
N PHE A 491 -18.31 12.87 6.15
CA PHE A 491 -18.28 11.41 6.21
C PHE A 491 -18.61 10.80 4.85
N LEU A 492 -19.72 11.21 4.22
CA LEU A 492 -20.09 10.72 2.88
C LEU A 492 -19.01 11.03 1.83
N GLY A 493 -18.41 12.21 1.88
CA GLY A 493 -17.32 12.59 0.97
C GLY A 493 -16.08 11.76 1.15
N VAL A 494 -15.64 11.56 2.40
CA VAL A 494 -14.46 10.76 2.74
C VAL A 494 -14.70 9.29 2.41
N GLU A 495 -15.87 8.73 2.75
CA GLU A 495 -16.21 7.36 2.43
C GLU A 495 -16.30 7.13 0.92
N SER A 496 -16.86 8.07 0.18
CA SER A 496 -16.88 8.00 -1.28
C SER A 496 -15.46 7.89 -1.86
N PHE A 497 -14.51 8.64 -1.33
CA PHE A 497 -13.11 8.55 -1.75
C PHE A 497 -12.44 7.24 -1.34
N LEU A 498 -12.58 6.84 -0.08
CA LEU A 498 -11.93 5.66 0.48
C LEU A 498 -12.50 4.32 -0.04
N LEU A 499 -13.79 4.29 -0.38
CA LEU A 499 -14.46 3.12 -0.95
C LEU A 499 -14.44 3.11 -2.49
N ASN A 500 -13.77 4.05 -3.11
CA ASN A 500 -13.81 4.33 -4.54
C ASN A 500 -15.18 4.91 -4.97
N PRO A 501 -15.24 6.13 -5.53
CA PRO A 501 -16.52 6.82 -5.79
C PRO A 501 -17.51 6.01 -6.62
N ILE A 502 -17.01 5.27 -7.63
CA ILE A 502 -17.85 4.45 -8.50
C ILE A 502 -18.43 3.25 -7.72
N PHE A 503 -17.61 2.57 -6.93
CA PHE A 503 -18.05 1.40 -6.16
C PHE A 503 -18.96 1.81 -5.00
N PHE A 504 -18.69 2.94 -4.35
CA PHE A 504 -19.53 3.47 -3.29
C PHE A 504 -20.95 3.79 -3.78
N ILE A 505 -21.06 4.58 -4.86
CA ILE A 505 -22.35 4.93 -5.47
C ILE A 505 -23.06 3.67 -5.95
N ALA A 506 -22.32 2.75 -6.60
CA ALA A 506 -22.88 1.49 -7.09
C ALA A 506 -23.38 0.58 -5.97
N ALA A 507 -22.69 0.54 -4.82
CA ALA A 507 -23.13 -0.25 -3.65
C ALA A 507 -24.42 0.29 -3.04
N ILE A 508 -24.51 1.62 -2.86
CA ILE A 508 -25.76 2.26 -2.40
C ILE A 508 -26.90 2.02 -3.38
N TRP A 509 -26.65 2.24 -4.68
CA TRP A 509 -27.63 2.00 -5.73
C TRP A 509 -28.09 0.55 -5.77
N ALA A 510 -27.17 -0.41 -5.65
CA ALA A 510 -27.51 -1.83 -5.62
C ALA A 510 -28.38 -2.17 -4.40
N GLY A 511 -28.11 -1.60 -3.24
CA GLY A 511 -28.91 -1.75 -2.03
C GLY A 511 -30.35 -1.25 -2.22
N ILE A 512 -30.52 -0.07 -2.83
CA ILE A 512 -31.86 0.50 -3.13
C ILE A 512 -32.58 -0.33 -4.20
N ALA A 513 -31.88 -0.71 -5.28
CA ALA A 513 -32.46 -1.47 -6.37
C ALA A 513 -32.87 -2.88 -5.94
N PHE A 514 -32.04 -3.53 -5.11
CA PHE A 514 -32.36 -4.81 -4.48
C PHE A 514 -33.65 -4.71 -3.65
N TRP A 515 -33.73 -3.74 -2.75
CA TRP A 515 -34.89 -3.57 -1.88
C TRP A 515 -36.20 -3.42 -2.66
N ARG A 516 -36.17 -2.72 -3.79
CA ARG A 516 -37.34 -2.50 -4.65
C ARG A 516 -37.71 -3.72 -5.49
N ARG A 517 -36.75 -4.54 -5.96
CA ARG A 517 -36.97 -5.51 -7.04
C ARG A 517 -36.65 -6.97 -6.67
N ALA A 518 -35.78 -7.22 -5.71
CA ALA A 518 -35.23 -8.55 -5.44
C ALA A 518 -35.25 -8.94 -3.95
N ARG A 519 -36.07 -8.28 -3.14
CA ARG A 519 -36.21 -8.57 -1.69
C ARG A 519 -36.71 -10.00 -1.36
N HIS A 520 -37.02 -10.80 -2.35
CA HIS A 520 -37.42 -12.19 -2.21
C HIS A 520 -36.23 -13.17 -2.35
N ASP A 521 -35.05 -12.72 -2.76
CA ASP A 521 -33.82 -13.52 -2.79
C ASP A 521 -33.20 -13.59 -1.38
N PRO A 522 -33.19 -14.78 -0.73
CA PRO A 522 -32.64 -14.91 0.63
C PRO A 522 -31.16 -14.52 0.73
N ARG A 523 -30.37 -14.73 -0.33
CA ARG A 523 -28.93 -14.38 -0.36
C ARG A 523 -28.75 -12.87 -0.27
N LEU A 524 -29.51 -12.14 -1.09
CA LEU A 524 -29.42 -10.67 -1.14
C LEU A 524 -29.95 -10.05 0.16
N VAL A 525 -31.05 -10.58 0.74
CA VAL A 525 -31.55 -10.12 2.05
C VAL A 525 -30.50 -10.38 3.13
N TYR A 526 -29.89 -11.55 3.14
CA TYR A 526 -28.85 -11.90 4.12
C TYR A 526 -27.65 -10.97 4.02
N LEU A 527 -27.05 -10.83 2.83
CA LEU A 527 -25.89 -9.98 2.61
C LEU A 527 -26.19 -8.50 2.91
N PHE A 528 -27.37 -8.02 2.52
CA PHE A 528 -27.83 -6.67 2.84
C PHE A 528 -27.90 -6.46 4.37
N CYS A 529 -28.48 -7.41 5.10
CA CYS A 529 -28.58 -7.33 6.56
C CYS A 529 -27.23 -7.43 7.26
N MET A 530 -26.23 -8.10 6.67
CA MET A 530 -24.89 -8.21 7.27
C MET A 530 -24.02 -6.96 7.09
N GLY A 531 -24.42 -5.98 6.26
CA GLY A 531 -23.65 -4.76 6.02
C GLY A 531 -24.43 -3.49 6.28
N SER A 532 -25.63 -3.35 5.68
CA SER A 532 -26.37 -2.08 5.67
C SER A 532 -26.76 -1.56 7.06
N PRO A 533 -27.15 -2.36 8.07
CA PRO A 533 -27.45 -1.86 9.39
C PRO A 533 -26.25 -1.18 10.05
N LEU A 534 -25.06 -1.76 9.96
CA LEU A 534 -23.84 -1.18 10.51
C LEU A 534 -23.51 0.15 9.82
N PHE A 535 -23.58 0.20 8.49
CA PHE A 535 -23.37 1.42 7.72
C PHE A 535 -24.36 2.52 8.12
N LEU A 536 -25.66 2.19 8.21
CA LEU A 536 -26.71 3.13 8.58
C LEU A 536 -26.57 3.62 10.03
N ILE A 537 -26.19 2.75 10.97
CA ILE A 537 -25.92 3.13 12.36
C ILE A 537 -24.84 4.20 12.40
N TYR A 538 -23.70 3.99 11.74
CA TYR A 538 -22.61 4.97 11.74
C TYR A 538 -22.95 6.22 10.94
N LEU A 539 -23.65 6.09 9.81
CA LEU A 539 -24.12 7.25 9.05
C LEU A 539 -25.03 8.16 9.88
N LEU A 540 -26.00 7.57 10.61
CA LEU A 540 -26.88 8.34 11.50
C LEU A 540 -26.12 8.87 12.72
N PHE A 541 -25.13 8.14 13.21
CA PHE A 541 -24.32 8.55 14.33
C PHE A 541 -23.46 9.78 14.04
N THR A 542 -23.15 10.09 12.75
CA THR A 542 -22.50 11.35 12.37
C THR A 542 -23.31 12.58 12.71
N LEU A 543 -24.64 12.44 12.86
CA LEU A 543 -25.53 13.53 13.31
C LEU A 543 -25.42 13.81 14.81
N HIS A 544 -24.66 13.02 15.55
CA HIS A 544 -24.42 13.16 16.99
C HIS A 544 -22.93 13.41 17.32
N SER A 545 -22.04 12.73 16.62
CA SER A 545 -20.60 12.78 16.88
C SER A 545 -19.82 12.44 15.63
N ARG A 546 -18.56 12.88 15.56
CA ARG A 546 -17.66 12.57 14.45
C ARG A 546 -17.33 11.08 14.41
N VAL A 547 -17.56 10.44 13.28
CA VAL A 547 -17.25 9.04 13.00
C VAL A 547 -15.92 8.94 12.22
N LEU A 548 -15.06 8.04 12.62
CA LEU A 548 -13.84 7.75 11.86
C LEU A 548 -14.16 6.80 10.69
N PRO A 549 -13.57 7.02 9.51
CA PRO A 549 -13.92 6.27 8.30
C PRO A 549 -13.71 4.75 8.41
N ASN A 550 -12.71 4.30 9.16
CA ASN A 550 -12.43 2.88 9.35
C ASN A 550 -13.47 2.12 10.22
N TRP A 551 -14.44 2.84 10.81
CA TRP A 551 -15.46 2.19 11.65
C TRP A 551 -16.45 1.36 10.84
N ILE A 552 -16.71 1.74 9.58
CA ILE A 552 -17.60 1.00 8.69
C ILE A 552 -16.92 -0.17 7.95
N ALA A 553 -15.62 -0.36 8.11
CA ALA A 553 -14.86 -1.35 7.32
C ALA A 553 -15.51 -2.75 7.25
N PRO A 554 -16.07 -3.34 8.34
CA PRO A 554 -16.75 -4.63 8.27
C PRO A 554 -18.04 -4.62 7.43
N ALA A 555 -18.73 -3.47 7.30
CA ALA A 555 -19.96 -3.34 6.51
C ALA A 555 -19.70 -3.33 5.00
N VAL A 556 -18.50 -2.94 4.57
CA VAL A 556 -18.17 -2.69 3.16
C VAL A 556 -18.27 -3.96 2.34
N LEU A 557 -17.72 -5.07 2.82
CA LEU A 557 -17.69 -6.32 2.06
C LEU A 557 -19.08 -6.91 1.81
N PRO A 558 -19.99 -7.01 2.80
CA PRO A 558 -21.38 -7.44 2.53
C PRO A 558 -22.09 -6.52 1.53
N MET A 559 -21.88 -5.19 1.60
CA MET A 559 -22.46 -4.24 0.63
C MET A 559 -21.89 -4.45 -0.78
N PHE A 560 -20.58 -4.69 -0.91
CA PHE A 560 -19.96 -5.03 -2.19
C PHE A 560 -20.42 -6.38 -2.73
N CYS A 561 -20.70 -7.34 -1.87
CA CYS A 561 -21.31 -8.60 -2.28
C CYS A 561 -22.68 -8.36 -2.95
N VAL A 562 -23.55 -7.55 -2.35
CA VAL A 562 -24.84 -7.18 -2.95
C VAL A 562 -24.63 -6.45 -4.29
N MET A 563 -23.70 -5.51 -4.35
CA MET A 563 -23.35 -4.76 -5.58
C MET A 563 -22.91 -5.70 -6.70
N VAL A 564 -22.00 -6.62 -6.42
CA VAL A 564 -21.43 -7.51 -7.45
C VAL A 564 -22.50 -8.51 -7.95
N ILE A 565 -23.37 -9.02 -7.09
CA ILE A 565 -24.51 -9.86 -7.51
C ILE A 565 -25.45 -9.06 -8.42
N TYR A 566 -25.77 -7.82 -8.04
CA TYR A 566 -26.60 -6.94 -8.86
C TYR A 566 -25.94 -6.66 -10.23
N TRP A 567 -24.64 -6.39 -10.24
CA TRP A 567 -23.89 -6.16 -11.47
C TRP A 567 -23.77 -7.41 -12.33
N ASP A 568 -23.53 -8.61 -11.76
CA ASP A 568 -23.49 -9.86 -12.52
C ASP A 568 -24.85 -10.16 -13.18
N THR A 569 -25.96 -9.92 -12.47
CA THR A 569 -27.31 -10.05 -13.05
C THR A 569 -27.50 -9.11 -14.24
N ARG A 570 -27.10 -7.83 -14.11
CA ARG A 570 -27.20 -6.84 -15.20
C ARG A 570 -26.27 -7.17 -16.37
N TRP A 571 -25.09 -7.68 -16.07
CA TRP A 571 -24.15 -8.14 -17.10
C TRP A 571 -24.75 -9.27 -17.95
N ARG A 572 -25.41 -10.24 -17.32
CA ARG A 572 -26.10 -11.33 -18.02
C ARG A 572 -27.26 -10.82 -18.88
N LEU A 573 -27.90 -9.74 -18.48
CA LEU A 573 -28.95 -9.06 -19.24
C LEU A 573 -28.40 -8.17 -20.38
N GLY A 574 -27.09 -8.18 -20.64
CA GLY A 574 -26.45 -7.50 -21.78
C GLY A 574 -26.26 -6.00 -21.63
N VAL A 575 -26.31 -5.43 -20.41
CA VAL A 575 -26.09 -3.99 -20.19
C VAL A 575 -24.62 -3.63 -20.47
N ARG A 576 -24.35 -3.01 -21.63
CA ARG A 576 -22.99 -2.72 -22.13
C ARG A 576 -22.24 -1.69 -21.28
N SER A 577 -22.91 -0.66 -20.76
CA SER A 577 -22.28 0.41 -19.95
C SER A 577 -21.59 -0.11 -18.68
N LEU A 578 -22.01 -1.26 -18.16
CA LEU A 578 -21.49 -1.83 -16.93
C LEU A 578 -20.00 -2.18 -17.02
N LYS A 579 -19.55 -2.64 -18.21
CA LYS A 579 -18.12 -2.92 -18.45
C LYS A 579 -17.28 -1.65 -18.33
N SER A 580 -17.76 -0.55 -18.87
CA SER A 580 -17.06 0.74 -18.82
C SER A 580 -16.98 1.25 -17.37
N TRP A 581 -18.08 1.15 -16.61
CA TRP A 581 -18.09 1.54 -15.20
C TRP A 581 -17.17 0.68 -14.32
N LEU A 582 -17.14 -0.63 -14.56
CA LEU A 582 -16.22 -1.54 -13.85
C LEU A 582 -14.76 -1.20 -14.19
N VAL A 583 -14.42 -1.01 -15.46
CA VAL A 583 -13.07 -0.65 -15.88
C VAL A 583 -12.66 0.70 -15.31
N ALA A 584 -13.53 1.70 -15.38
CA ALA A 584 -13.28 3.03 -14.81
C ALA A 584 -13.07 2.94 -13.28
N GLY A 585 -13.93 2.19 -12.56
CA GLY A 585 -13.79 1.98 -11.13
C GLY A 585 -12.48 1.29 -10.77
N LEU A 586 -12.11 0.23 -11.47
CA LEU A 586 -10.83 -0.45 -11.25
C LEU A 586 -9.63 0.46 -11.55
N ALA A 587 -9.67 1.21 -12.65
CA ALA A 587 -8.60 2.13 -13.02
C ALA A 587 -8.41 3.24 -11.97
N ILE A 588 -9.49 3.91 -11.57
CA ILE A 588 -9.45 4.93 -10.51
C ILE A 588 -8.98 4.31 -9.19
N GLY A 589 -9.51 3.14 -8.82
CA GLY A 589 -9.17 2.46 -7.58
C GLY A 589 -7.69 2.11 -7.51
N PHE A 590 -7.14 1.43 -8.50
CA PHE A 590 -5.71 1.08 -8.50
C PHE A 590 -4.80 2.31 -8.59
N LEU A 591 -5.22 3.38 -9.27
CA LEU A 591 -4.48 4.64 -9.30
C LEU A 591 -4.43 5.28 -7.89
N VAL A 592 -5.57 5.34 -7.19
CA VAL A 592 -5.62 5.89 -5.82
C VAL A 592 -4.86 4.98 -4.85
N VAL A 593 -5.00 3.65 -4.96
CA VAL A 593 -4.22 2.70 -4.14
C VAL A 593 -2.73 2.87 -4.39
N GLY A 594 -2.29 2.96 -5.64
CA GLY A 594 -0.89 3.23 -5.99
C GLY A 594 -0.38 4.55 -5.40
N PHE A 595 -1.18 5.61 -5.48
CA PHE A 595 -0.88 6.90 -4.86
C PHE A 595 -0.74 6.80 -3.32
N MET A 596 -1.61 6.04 -2.66
CA MET A 596 -1.54 5.84 -1.22
C MET A 596 -0.35 4.98 -0.78
N HIS A 597 0.19 4.13 -1.65
CA HIS A 597 1.42 3.38 -1.38
C HIS A 597 2.67 4.20 -1.63
N GLU A 598 2.67 5.10 -2.62
CA GLU A 598 3.81 5.96 -2.93
C GLU A 598 3.36 7.34 -3.43
N SER A 599 3.19 8.25 -2.49
CA SER A 599 2.75 9.63 -2.76
C SER A 599 3.74 10.46 -3.60
N SER A 600 5.01 10.02 -3.69
CA SER A 600 6.02 10.69 -4.54
C SER A 600 5.72 10.54 -6.04
N LEU A 601 4.81 9.65 -6.44
CA LEU A 601 4.31 9.58 -7.82
C LEU A 601 3.74 10.93 -8.30
N VAL A 602 3.11 11.69 -7.40
CA VAL A 602 2.62 13.04 -7.73
C VAL A 602 3.78 13.96 -8.11
N GLN A 603 4.90 13.88 -7.41
CA GLN A 603 6.09 14.67 -7.76
C GLN A 603 6.64 14.32 -9.14
N HIS A 604 6.58 13.06 -9.55
CA HIS A 604 7.02 12.64 -10.89
C HIS A 604 6.07 13.11 -12.00
N ILE A 605 4.76 13.21 -11.71
CA ILE A 605 3.75 13.62 -12.68
C ILE A 605 3.63 15.14 -12.75
N VAL A 606 3.55 15.82 -11.61
CA VAL A 606 3.28 17.27 -11.50
C VAL A 606 4.58 18.08 -11.41
N GLY A 607 5.72 17.41 -11.21
CA GLY A 607 7.01 18.05 -11.00
C GLY A 607 7.26 18.59 -9.59
N ARG A 608 6.30 18.41 -8.67
CA ARG A 608 6.33 18.98 -7.31
C ARG A 608 5.81 17.98 -6.27
N PRO A 609 6.45 17.92 -5.09
CA PRO A 609 5.99 17.08 -4.01
C PRO A 609 4.72 17.65 -3.37
N LEU A 610 3.91 16.75 -2.78
CA LEU A 610 2.73 17.15 -2.00
C LEU A 610 3.14 17.85 -0.70
N PRO A 611 2.37 18.85 -0.24
CA PRO A 611 2.54 19.38 1.11
C PRO A 611 2.37 18.26 2.16
N PRO A 612 3.24 18.19 3.21
CA PRO A 612 3.19 17.12 4.22
C PRO A 612 1.83 16.95 4.90
N LYS A 613 1.07 18.04 5.07
CA LYS A 613 -0.25 18.01 5.71
C LYS A 613 -1.30 17.17 4.97
N ILE A 614 -1.16 17.05 3.64
CA ILE A 614 -2.08 16.28 2.78
C ILE A 614 -1.44 14.99 2.23
N ASP A 615 -0.15 14.80 2.46
CA ASP A 615 0.54 13.57 2.06
C ASP A 615 0.09 12.42 2.99
N PRO A 616 -0.61 11.38 2.48
CA PRO A 616 -1.14 10.30 3.31
C PRO A 616 -0.04 9.53 4.04
N LEU A 617 1.19 9.55 3.53
CA LEU A 617 2.33 8.84 4.09
C LEU A 617 3.07 9.61 5.20
N THR A 618 2.64 10.84 5.52
CA THR A 618 3.21 11.61 6.64
C THR A 618 3.10 10.85 7.96
N ARG A 619 2.02 10.09 8.15
CA ARG A 619 1.76 9.32 9.39
C ARG A 619 2.60 8.04 9.54
N VAL A 620 3.39 7.69 8.54
CA VAL A 620 4.21 6.46 8.53
C VAL A 620 5.65 6.73 8.06
N ARG A 621 6.03 8.00 7.92
CA ARG A 621 7.37 8.42 7.48
C ARG A 621 8.03 9.35 8.48
N ALA A 622 9.37 9.47 8.40
CA ALA A 622 10.21 10.36 9.20
C ALA A 622 10.42 9.96 10.67
N TYR A 623 9.72 8.99 11.22
CA TYR A 623 9.92 8.57 12.63
C TYR A 623 11.33 8.04 12.95
N PRO A 624 12.05 7.33 12.07
CA PRO A 624 13.46 6.99 12.33
C PRO A 624 14.35 8.24 12.49
N ALA A 625 14.08 9.31 11.75
CA ALA A 625 14.82 10.59 11.89
C ALA A 625 14.42 11.31 13.18
N LEU A 626 13.14 11.30 13.55
CA LEU A 626 12.66 11.83 14.81
C LEU A 626 13.33 11.12 15.99
N ALA A 627 13.35 9.79 15.98
CA ALA A 627 13.96 8.98 17.04
C ALA A 627 15.47 9.29 17.16
N ARG A 628 16.19 9.43 16.04
CA ARG A 628 17.61 9.79 16.06
C ARG A 628 17.84 11.17 16.68
N THR A 629 17.03 12.18 16.32
CA THR A 629 17.17 13.54 16.88
C THR A 629 16.95 13.56 18.38
N VAL A 630 15.98 12.76 18.88
CA VAL A 630 15.72 12.65 20.32
C VAL A 630 16.84 11.91 21.04
N GLU A 631 17.35 10.83 20.44
CA GLU A 631 18.44 10.04 20.99
C GLU A 631 19.73 10.85 21.07
N GLU A 632 20.07 11.62 20.06
CA GLU A 632 21.22 12.53 20.09
C GLU A 632 21.15 13.56 21.24
N ALA A 633 19.94 14.04 21.58
CA ALA A 633 19.74 14.92 22.72
C ALA A 633 19.91 14.18 24.06
N ARG A 634 19.40 12.93 24.17
CA ARG A 634 19.55 12.08 25.34
C ARG A 634 21.01 11.74 25.59
N GLU A 635 21.72 11.27 24.57
CA GLU A 635 23.16 10.91 24.66
C GLU A 635 24.02 12.10 25.10
N LYS A 636 23.73 13.31 24.60
CA LYS A 636 24.43 14.53 25.06
C LYS A 636 24.22 14.81 26.55
N LEU A 637 22.99 14.62 27.03
CA LEU A 637 22.66 14.81 28.44
C LEU A 637 23.30 13.72 29.32
N GLU A 638 23.34 12.48 28.85
CA GLU A 638 23.96 11.34 29.54
C GLU A 638 25.48 11.45 29.61
N ALA A 639 26.12 12.03 28.59
CA ALA A 639 27.58 12.30 28.56
C ALA A 639 28.06 13.24 29.70
N GLU A 640 27.15 13.94 30.37
CA GLU A 640 27.44 14.75 31.54
C GLU A 640 27.64 13.88 32.84
N GLY A 641 27.46 12.55 32.71
CA GLY A 641 27.79 11.58 33.79
C GLY A 641 26.60 11.07 34.60
N LYS A 642 25.34 11.45 34.27
CA LYS A 642 24.13 10.89 34.87
C LYS A 642 23.29 10.15 33.82
N PRO A 643 22.72 8.99 34.12
CA PRO A 643 21.79 8.30 33.24
C PRO A 643 20.63 9.20 32.83
N ALA A 644 20.21 9.09 31.56
CA ALA A 644 19.12 9.87 31.01
C ALA A 644 18.11 8.98 30.30
N PHE A 645 16.82 9.23 30.54
CA PHE A 645 15.70 8.53 29.88
C PHE A 645 14.84 9.51 29.08
N ILE A 646 13.81 9.00 28.39
CA ILE A 646 12.96 9.79 27.52
C ILE A 646 11.52 9.78 28.02
N ILE A 647 10.85 10.94 28.00
CA ILE A 647 9.43 11.09 28.30
C ILE A 647 8.74 11.63 27.06
N ALA A 648 7.65 11.01 26.58
CA ALA A 648 6.88 11.49 25.45
C ALA A 648 5.47 11.93 25.86
N GLY A 649 5.01 13.03 25.29
CA GLY A 649 3.71 13.63 25.58
C GLY A 649 2.54 13.01 24.80
N HIS A 650 2.77 12.05 23.90
CA HIS A 650 1.76 11.37 23.10
C HIS A 650 2.04 9.87 23.04
N TYR A 651 0.98 9.04 23.13
CA TYR A 651 1.12 7.57 23.14
C TYR A 651 1.79 7.03 21.87
N GLY A 652 1.47 7.61 20.70
CA GLY A 652 2.08 7.25 19.43
C GLY A 652 3.58 7.56 19.41
N THR A 653 3.97 8.76 19.86
CA THR A 653 5.38 9.18 19.95
C THR A 653 6.15 8.28 20.93
N THR A 654 5.55 7.90 22.06
CA THR A 654 6.13 6.90 22.97
C THR A 654 6.40 5.59 22.25
N GLY A 655 5.40 5.09 21.48
CA GLY A 655 5.53 3.88 20.69
C GLY A 655 6.62 3.97 19.62
N GLN A 656 6.65 5.07 18.87
CA GLN A 656 7.63 5.30 17.81
C GLN A 656 9.08 5.36 18.36
N LEU A 657 9.30 6.12 19.43
CA LEU A 657 10.61 6.20 20.07
C LEU A 657 11.06 4.87 20.65
N SER A 658 10.16 4.14 21.34
CA SER A 658 10.45 2.80 21.86
C SER A 658 10.79 1.80 20.74
N PHE A 659 10.22 1.95 19.55
CA PHE A 659 10.46 1.05 18.43
C PHE A 659 11.74 1.39 17.66
N TYR A 660 12.01 2.68 17.40
CA TYR A 660 13.09 3.10 16.51
C TYR A 660 14.43 3.35 17.22
N ILE A 661 14.43 3.62 18.53
CA ILE A 661 15.66 3.68 19.33
C ILE A 661 16.09 2.25 19.67
N PRO A 662 17.28 1.77 19.25
CA PRO A 662 17.67 0.37 19.44
C PRO A 662 17.71 -0.06 20.91
N GLU A 663 18.25 0.78 21.80
CA GLU A 663 18.31 0.53 23.24
C GLU A 663 16.91 0.46 23.86
N ALA A 664 16.02 1.41 23.52
CA ALA A 664 14.63 1.41 23.97
C ALA A 664 13.86 0.17 23.52
N ARG A 665 14.08 -0.26 22.28
CA ARG A 665 13.45 -1.47 21.73
C ARG A 665 13.88 -2.73 22.45
N ALA A 666 15.16 -2.83 22.81
CA ALA A 666 15.70 -4.00 23.52
C ALA A 666 15.19 -4.09 24.95
N THR A 667 14.92 -2.97 25.60
CA THR A 667 14.60 -2.89 27.06
C THR A 667 13.11 -2.65 27.34
N VAL A 668 12.27 -2.52 26.32
CA VAL A 668 10.87 -2.10 26.44
C VAL A 668 10.02 -2.98 27.37
N ALA A 669 10.34 -4.27 27.50
CA ALA A 669 9.58 -5.21 28.33
C ALA A 669 9.89 -5.06 29.84
N ASP A 670 11.16 -4.88 30.20
CA ASP A 670 11.61 -4.99 31.57
C ASP A 670 12.00 -3.63 32.19
N HIS A 671 12.77 -2.84 31.45
CA HIS A 671 13.30 -1.55 31.88
C HIS A 671 13.14 -0.49 30.81
N PRO A 672 11.91 0.01 30.53
CA PRO A 672 11.68 0.94 29.45
C PRO A 672 12.61 2.17 29.52
N LEU A 673 13.24 2.51 28.39
CA LEU A 673 13.99 3.75 28.24
C LEU A 673 13.08 4.93 27.91
N VAL A 674 11.94 4.66 27.27
CA VAL A 674 10.96 5.66 26.85
C VAL A 674 9.66 5.45 27.61
N TYR A 675 9.20 6.50 28.26
CA TYR A 675 7.97 6.51 29.05
C TYR A 675 6.94 7.47 28.47
N PHE A 676 5.68 7.19 28.72
CA PHE A 676 4.61 8.16 28.55
C PHE A 676 4.59 9.11 29.77
N GLN A 677 4.24 10.37 29.55
CA GLN A 677 4.14 11.36 30.63
C GLN A 677 3.18 10.90 31.75
N THR A 678 3.42 11.30 32.98
CA THR A 678 2.53 11.04 34.11
C THR A 678 1.16 11.67 33.89
N THR A 679 0.10 10.96 34.31
CA THR A 679 -1.28 11.44 34.23
C THR A 679 -2.05 11.06 35.49
N THR A 680 -2.93 11.95 35.94
CA THR A 680 -3.77 11.71 37.11
C THR A 680 -4.91 10.72 36.83
N ASN A 681 -5.34 10.61 35.58
CA ASN A 681 -6.41 9.72 35.16
C ASN A 681 -5.94 8.79 34.03
N ALA A 682 -6.58 7.62 33.93
CA ALA A 682 -6.31 6.70 32.85
C ALA A 682 -6.80 7.26 31.51
N ILE A 683 -5.87 7.64 30.62
CA ILE A 683 -6.16 8.15 29.28
C ILE A 683 -5.64 7.20 28.18
N ASN A 684 -4.80 6.25 28.54
CA ASN A 684 -4.25 5.22 27.64
C ASN A 684 -3.70 4.04 28.45
N GLN A 685 -3.13 3.03 27.77
CA GLN A 685 -2.64 1.80 28.41
C GLN A 685 -1.41 2.02 29.33
N PHE A 686 -0.58 3.03 29.06
CA PHE A 686 0.61 3.30 29.86
C PHE A 686 0.29 3.63 31.33
N TYR A 687 -0.92 4.13 31.62
CA TYR A 687 -1.37 4.36 32.98
C TYR A 687 -1.34 3.10 33.87
N PHE A 688 -1.51 1.91 33.28
CA PHE A 688 -1.58 0.63 33.98
C PHE A 688 -0.23 -0.08 34.08
N TRP A 689 0.81 0.50 33.53
CA TRP A 689 2.17 -0.03 33.57
C TRP A 689 3.05 0.82 34.47
N PRO A 690 4.19 0.27 34.99
CA PRO A 690 5.12 1.03 35.82
C PRO A 690 5.60 2.30 35.11
N GLY A 691 5.41 3.45 35.74
CA GLY A 691 5.90 4.72 35.26
C GLY A 691 7.38 4.95 35.63
N TYR A 692 7.92 6.09 35.24
CA TYR A 692 9.30 6.47 35.58
C TYR A 692 9.44 6.99 37.02
N VAL A 693 8.39 7.56 37.60
CA VAL A 693 8.41 8.06 38.96
C VAL A 693 8.64 6.89 39.92
N GLY A 694 9.64 7.02 40.80
CA GLY A 694 10.10 5.97 41.70
C GLY A 694 11.07 4.94 41.09
N ASN A 695 11.04 4.73 39.76
CA ASN A 695 11.95 3.81 39.06
C ASN A 695 13.22 4.49 38.52
N ARG A 696 13.15 5.80 38.28
CA ARG A 696 14.21 6.60 37.64
C ARG A 696 14.63 7.80 38.49
N THR A 697 14.31 7.78 39.82
CA THR A 697 14.66 8.85 40.74
C THR A 697 16.14 9.19 40.69
N GLY A 698 16.49 10.47 40.66
CA GLY A 698 17.82 11.01 40.52
C GLY A 698 18.40 11.05 39.10
N GLN A 699 17.70 10.48 38.12
CA GLN A 699 18.13 10.50 36.70
C GLN A 699 17.65 11.77 35.99
N ASN A 700 18.26 12.03 34.85
CA ASN A 700 17.86 13.10 33.94
C ASN A 700 16.87 12.56 32.87
N ALA A 701 16.13 13.45 32.20
CA ALA A 701 15.25 13.06 31.13
C ALA A 701 15.21 14.08 29.97
N ILE A 702 14.89 13.59 28.76
CA ILE A 702 14.47 14.43 27.64
C ILE A 702 12.95 14.25 27.48
N TYR A 703 12.21 15.35 27.66
CA TYR A 703 10.77 15.36 27.36
C TYR A 703 10.55 15.81 25.92
N VAL A 704 9.73 15.05 25.18
CA VAL A 704 9.43 15.27 23.78
C VAL A 704 7.93 15.54 23.58
N LYS A 705 7.62 16.68 22.98
CA LYS A 705 6.27 17.07 22.59
C LYS A 705 6.17 17.25 21.09
N GLU A 706 5.36 16.44 20.44
CA GLU A 706 5.06 16.61 19.03
C GLU A 706 4.04 17.73 18.83
N LEU A 707 4.33 18.64 17.91
CA LEU A 707 3.47 19.78 17.56
C LEU A 707 2.65 19.50 16.29
N GLY A 708 2.91 18.36 15.63
CA GLY A 708 2.26 17.93 14.40
C GLY A 708 2.72 18.72 13.16
N THR A 709 2.04 18.47 12.06
CA THR A 709 2.32 19.12 10.77
C THR A 709 1.65 20.50 10.71
N PRO A 710 2.34 21.57 10.31
CA PRO A 710 1.76 22.91 10.20
C PRO A 710 0.52 22.94 9.30
N PRO A 711 -0.55 23.68 9.68
CA PRO A 711 -1.75 23.81 8.87
C PRO A 711 -1.43 24.62 7.60
N LEU A 712 -2.09 24.27 6.47
CA LEU A 712 -1.92 24.96 5.21
C LEU A 712 -2.61 26.35 5.23
N VAL A 713 -2.06 27.30 4.48
CA VAL A 713 -2.65 28.62 4.29
C VAL A 713 -3.86 28.55 3.35
N LYS A 714 -4.78 29.52 3.46
CA LYS A 714 -5.90 29.64 2.52
C LYS A 714 -5.35 29.87 1.10
N GLY A 715 -5.86 29.14 0.11
CA GLY A 715 -5.38 29.25 -1.29
C GLY A 715 -4.08 28.47 -1.57
N TRP A 716 -3.65 27.56 -0.68
CA TRP A 716 -2.44 26.77 -0.85
C TRP A 716 -2.40 25.98 -2.17
N ILE A 717 -3.54 25.53 -2.69
CA ILE A 717 -3.59 24.75 -3.95
C ILE A 717 -3.08 25.61 -5.12
N THR A 718 -3.57 26.85 -5.25
CA THR A 718 -3.12 27.77 -6.29
C THR A 718 -1.64 28.07 -6.15
N SER A 719 -1.20 28.40 -4.92
CA SER A 719 0.22 28.67 -4.62
C SER A 719 1.12 27.46 -4.90
N TRP A 720 0.65 26.25 -4.61
CA TRP A 720 1.36 25.00 -4.93
C TRP A 720 1.45 24.77 -6.44
N LEU A 721 0.37 25.00 -7.20
CA LEU A 721 0.37 24.89 -8.66
C LEU A 721 1.27 25.95 -9.30
N GLU A 722 1.32 27.17 -8.76
CA GLU A 722 2.22 28.27 -9.20
C GLU A 722 3.70 28.04 -8.86
N GLY A 723 4.02 27.07 -8.00
CA GLY A 723 5.39 26.74 -7.65
C GLY A 723 6.00 27.53 -6.53
N LYS A 724 5.20 28.11 -5.69
CA LYS A 724 5.70 28.78 -4.50
C LYS A 724 6.45 27.81 -3.57
N PRO A 725 7.44 28.25 -2.82
CA PRO A 725 8.18 27.42 -1.87
C PRO A 725 7.24 26.73 -0.88
N MET A 726 7.55 25.50 -0.49
CA MET A 726 6.72 24.70 0.45
C MET A 726 6.48 25.41 1.78
N GLU A 727 7.45 26.17 2.26
CA GLU A 727 7.35 26.94 3.51
C GLU A 727 6.26 28.00 3.43
N SER A 728 6.04 28.62 2.27
CA SER A 728 4.96 29.61 2.07
C SER A 728 3.56 28.99 1.99
N LEU A 729 3.44 27.67 1.82
CA LEU A 729 2.18 26.95 1.76
C LEU A 729 1.62 26.62 3.15
N ALA A 730 2.44 26.68 4.18
CA ALA A 730 2.08 26.38 5.55
C ALA A 730 2.09 27.63 6.43
N ARG A 731 1.24 27.66 7.44
CA ARG A 731 1.34 28.69 8.49
C ARG A 731 2.62 28.44 9.30
N PRO A 732 3.20 29.49 9.88
CA PRO A 732 4.34 29.32 10.80
C PRO A 732 3.99 28.28 11.87
N VAL A 733 4.97 27.46 12.24
CA VAL A 733 4.86 26.56 13.38
C VAL A 733 4.48 27.40 14.62
N PRO A 734 3.53 26.95 15.46
CA PRO A 734 3.23 27.67 16.69
C PRO A 734 4.49 27.97 17.50
N ALA A 735 4.55 29.12 18.12
CA ALA A 735 5.66 29.48 19.00
C ALA A 735 5.88 28.38 20.05
N ALA A 736 7.13 28.23 20.49
CA ALA A 736 7.51 27.29 21.54
C ALA A 736 6.56 27.48 22.75
N LYS A 737 6.03 26.37 23.25
CA LYS A 737 5.14 26.36 24.39
C LYS A 737 5.97 26.30 25.67
N ALA A 738 5.48 26.88 26.75
CA ALA A 738 6.07 26.71 28.06
C ALA A 738 6.13 25.22 28.46
N PRO A 739 7.10 24.81 29.27
CA PRO A 739 7.19 23.44 29.76
C PRO A 739 5.89 23.06 30.49
N PRO A 740 5.42 21.81 30.34
CA PRO A 740 4.27 21.31 31.08
C PRO A 740 4.47 21.43 32.60
N ALA A 741 3.42 21.82 33.32
CA ALA A 741 3.52 22.08 34.77
C ALA A 741 3.99 20.86 35.58
N PHE A 742 3.64 19.64 35.15
CA PHE A 742 4.08 18.41 35.84
C PHE A 742 5.59 18.24 35.81
N LEU A 743 6.27 18.63 34.72
CA LEU A 743 7.74 18.57 34.64
C LEU A 743 8.43 19.45 35.69
N LEU A 744 7.86 20.65 35.90
CA LEU A 744 8.36 21.59 36.92
C LEU A 744 8.12 21.12 38.35
N GLN A 745 7.22 20.14 38.55
CA GLN A 745 6.94 19.54 39.83
C GLN A 745 7.76 18.27 40.07
N GLU A 746 8.18 17.58 39.02
CA GLU A 746 8.84 16.28 39.08
C GLU A 746 10.38 16.40 39.00
N PHE A 747 10.92 17.52 38.46
CA PHE A 747 12.35 17.70 38.22
C PHE A 747 12.88 19.00 38.87
N ASP A 748 14.13 18.97 39.32
CA ASP A 748 14.80 20.13 39.91
C ASP A 748 14.92 21.30 38.94
N SER A 749 15.16 21.01 37.66
CA SER A 749 15.23 22.02 36.61
C SER A 749 14.76 21.52 35.27
N VAL A 750 14.09 22.40 34.53
CA VAL A 750 13.57 22.12 33.17
C VAL A 750 14.02 23.25 32.24
N LYS A 751 14.78 22.89 31.21
CA LYS A 751 15.28 23.80 30.19
C LYS A 751 14.66 23.53 28.85
N ASP A 752 14.13 24.55 28.17
CA ASP A 752 13.65 24.42 26.79
C ASP A 752 14.83 24.33 25.83
N LEU A 753 14.93 23.24 25.09
CA LEU A 753 15.91 23.04 24.02
C LEU A 753 15.44 23.61 22.68
N GLY A 754 14.18 24.06 22.59
CA GLY A 754 13.59 24.66 21.41
C GLY A 754 12.88 23.70 20.48
N LEU A 755 12.62 24.19 19.26
CA LEU A 755 11.89 23.48 18.21
C LEU A 755 12.84 22.78 17.26
N TYR A 756 12.54 21.52 16.94
CA TYR A 756 13.28 20.70 15.98
C TYR A 756 12.37 20.28 14.85
N ASN A 757 12.77 20.60 13.63
CA ASN A 757 12.10 20.19 12.41
C ASN A 757 12.68 18.86 11.93
N ILE A 758 11.84 17.85 11.77
CA ILE A 758 12.22 16.51 11.30
C ILE A 758 11.97 16.46 9.80
N TYR A 759 13.05 16.25 9.06
CA TYR A 759 13.05 16.27 7.61
C TYR A 759 12.94 14.85 7.03
N TYR A 760 12.16 14.71 5.96
CA TYR A 760 12.16 13.54 5.10
C TYR A 760 12.23 14.00 3.64
N ARG A 761 13.31 13.61 2.94
CA ARG A 761 13.59 14.03 1.55
C ARG A 761 13.48 15.56 1.37
N GLY A 762 14.07 16.32 2.27
CA GLY A 762 14.11 17.79 2.22
C GLY A 762 12.83 18.52 2.61
N ARG A 763 11.79 17.80 3.13
CA ARG A 763 10.52 18.39 3.59
C ARG A 763 10.34 18.18 5.08
N ILE A 764 9.73 19.13 5.78
CA ILE A 764 9.39 19.02 7.21
C ILE A 764 8.15 18.14 7.37
N PHE A 765 8.32 16.97 7.92
CA PHE A 765 7.22 16.02 8.19
C PHE A 765 6.67 16.16 9.61
N HIS A 766 7.54 16.31 10.61
CA HIS A 766 7.18 16.53 11.99
C HIS A 766 7.93 17.71 12.56
N THR A 767 7.30 18.40 13.51
CA THR A 767 7.98 19.39 14.36
C THR A 767 7.78 18.96 15.78
N ILE A 768 8.88 18.87 16.53
CA ILE A 768 8.89 18.52 17.94
C ILE A 768 9.49 19.64 18.76
N GLN A 769 9.05 19.78 20.00
CA GLN A 769 9.69 20.58 21.02
C GLN A 769 10.32 19.66 22.06
N MET A 770 11.55 19.90 22.46
CA MET A 770 12.24 19.10 23.46
C MET A 770 12.56 19.96 24.69
N PHE A 771 12.50 19.29 25.85
CA PHE A 771 12.90 19.88 27.13
C PHE A 771 13.89 18.96 27.81
N GLU A 772 14.98 19.54 28.31
CA GLU A 772 15.95 18.90 29.15
C GLU A 772 15.49 19.02 30.61
N CYS A 773 15.28 17.87 31.26
CA CYS A 773 14.80 17.76 32.62
C CYS A 773 15.91 17.13 33.49
N ARG A 774 16.28 17.78 34.57
CA ARG A 774 17.38 17.32 35.42
C ARG A 774 16.89 16.91 36.79
N ASN A 775 17.41 15.76 37.23
CA ASN A 775 17.25 15.22 38.56
C ASN A 775 15.78 15.02 38.94
N LEU A 776 15.25 13.84 38.60
CA LEU A 776 13.89 13.42 38.93
C LEU A 776 13.79 13.19 40.46
N HIS A 777 12.76 13.75 41.13
CA HIS A 777 12.52 13.59 42.58
C HIS A 777 12.15 12.18 43.00
#